data_89a4691ee49996f6b73953928a8847ce
#
_entry.id   89a4691ee49996f6b73953928a8847ce
#
_cell.length_a   1.000
_cell.length_b   1.000
_cell.length_c   1.000
_cell.angle_alpha   90.00
_cell.angle_beta   90.00
_cell.angle_gamma   90.00
#
_symmetry.space_group_name_H-M   'P 1'
#
loop_
_entity.id
_entity.type
_entity.pdbx_description
1 polymer ?
#
loop_
_entity_poly.entity_id
_entity_poly.type
_entity_poly.pdbx_seq_one_letter_code
_entity_poly.pdbx_strand_id
1 'polypeptide(L)'
;MFPDHRLETQAPTAPRQPDGLADLLPRRHRLRDAEEGEPLRALLAVIAEQIDRVRDGVQQGYEDLFVETAAPWVLPYLGDLVGYRTLPGYERVLTTGLHDGGRAALAEAVAPRRDVAATVANRRRKGTLHLLEELSEQVAAWPARAVELSRHVAHTQPVKLYGSGTHRGERGRLTDLRDGAELALGGGPFANAARTVDVRRADSRHRQGGWSPAGVALFVWRLKARALTRTPAYCIDRARNLYTFSILGNDTPLVTKPFPEPSPTHIATVDNVPAFITRRLLHDRLLDYYGPGKSFVIRRDGEDNPVPPSDIVVADLSDWRYRPRRGQVAVDPELGRIAFGSRSAPRQGIWVDYHYAHAADLGGGEYERDREPRPDAGFYRVGPGQPYRQIMDAYRAWQHDRRAGRTGPAGIIEITHSGAYQEQLDFDLDPGDRLELRAAEGTRPVIRLLDWYSNRPDALNIRAVSEDCAPHERPSVVLDGLLVAGRGINVTGAMGAVVVRHSTLVPGWSLEPECAPHSPEEPSIVLDRTTACLQIEHSILGTIEVIGDEVSEDPLDIHIRDSVLDATADDREALSAPDCRHAHAVLHLHRTTVIGEIHTHAVQIAENSVFTGRLHVARRGTGCVRYSYVPTGSRTPRRHRCPDTKPLFTSQRYGTPWYGLLADRCPEEIRRGADDGAELGVFHDLYRPQREDGLRARLAEYTPAGTDAGIFFVT
;
A
#
# COMPACT_ATOMS: atom_id res chain seq x y z
N MET A 1 26.52 -4.26 -12.85
CA MET A 1 26.66 -3.96 -11.43
C MET A 1 26.48 -2.47 -11.29
N PHE A 2 25.23 -2.03 -11.23
CA PHE A 2 24.90 -0.65 -10.88
C PHE A 2 24.61 -0.68 -9.38
N PRO A 3 25.22 0.17 -8.57
CA PRO A 3 24.85 0.30 -7.18
C PRO A 3 23.37 0.70 -7.09
N ASP A 4 22.70 0.20 -6.05
CA ASP A 4 21.39 0.60 -5.63
C ASP A 4 21.41 2.10 -5.27
N HIS A 5 21.45 2.96 -6.28
CA HIS A 5 21.09 4.35 -6.13
C HIS A 5 19.58 4.37 -6.10
N ARG A 6 19.01 4.39 -4.89
CA ARG A 6 17.73 5.02 -4.66
C ARG A 6 17.76 6.30 -5.48
N LEU A 7 16.91 6.40 -6.48
CA LEU A 7 16.69 7.65 -7.17
C LEU A 7 16.14 8.60 -6.12
N GLU A 8 17.04 9.35 -5.50
CA GLU A 8 16.67 10.55 -4.77
C GLU A 8 15.87 11.39 -5.74
N THR A 9 14.60 11.43 -5.51
CA THR A 9 13.67 12.37 -6.12
C THR A 9 14.24 13.75 -5.86
N GLN A 10 14.58 14.43 -6.93
CA GLN A 10 15.04 15.81 -7.01
C GLN A 10 16.37 16.07 -6.24
N ALA A 11 17.42 16.30 -6.99
CA ALA A 11 18.58 17.00 -6.46
C ALA A 11 18.08 18.24 -5.70
N PRO A 12 18.57 18.49 -4.47
CA PRO A 12 18.16 19.69 -3.76
C PRO A 12 18.45 20.88 -4.69
N THR A 13 17.38 21.50 -5.19
CA THR A 13 17.50 22.81 -5.84
C THR A 13 18.32 23.67 -4.89
N ALA A 14 19.43 24.20 -5.38
CA ALA A 14 20.25 25.10 -4.59
C ALA A 14 19.33 26.08 -3.85
N PRO A 15 19.56 26.36 -2.55
CA PRO A 15 18.64 27.16 -1.77
C PRO A 15 18.32 28.41 -2.56
N ARG A 16 17.04 28.61 -2.88
CA ARG A 16 16.55 29.79 -3.57
C ARG A 16 17.10 31.00 -2.80
N GLN A 17 17.95 31.80 -3.44
CA GLN A 17 18.33 33.06 -2.89
C GLN A 17 17.25 34.08 -3.29
N PRO A 18 16.31 34.40 -2.41
CA PRO A 18 15.19 35.29 -2.75
C PRO A 18 15.64 36.70 -3.10
N ASP A 19 16.88 37.06 -2.77
CA ASP A 19 17.44 38.38 -2.94
C ASP A 19 18.47 38.50 -4.06
N GLY A 20 18.66 37.49 -4.90
CA GLY A 20 19.74 37.45 -5.89
C GLY A 20 19.81 38.66 -6.83
N LEU A 21 18.67 39.25 -7.22
CA LEU A 21 18.65 40.50 -8.00
C LEU A 21 18.89 41.75 -7.14
N ALA A 22 18.36 41.80 -5.93
CA ALA A 22 18.56 42.91 -5.00
C ALA A 22 20.02 43.00 -4.56
N ASP A 23 20.74 41.90 -4.47
CA ASP A 23 22.16 41.85 -4.12
C ASP A 23 23.07 42.39 -5.23
N LEU A 24 22.61 42.37 -6.49
CA LEU A 24 23.33 43.00 -7.61
C LEU A 24 23.24 44.54 -7.60
N LEU A 25 22.30 45.10 -6.81
CA LEU A 25 22.19 46.55 -6.70
C LEU A 25 23.39 47.15 -5.94
N PRO A 26 23.91 48.31 -6.39
CA PRO A 26 24.91 49.06 -5.63
C PRO A 26 24.40 49.35 -4.21
N ARG A 27 25.31 49.27 -3.23
CA ARG A 27 24.99 49.42 -1.80
C ARG A 27 24.19 50.71 -1.51
N ARG A 28 24.42 51.78 -2.23
CA ARG A 28 23.71 53.06 -2.06
C ARG A 28 22.22 52.92 -2.31
N HIS A 29 21.80 52.14 -3.33
CA HIS A 29 20.40 51.96 -3.65
C HIS A 29 19.72 51.04 -2.64
N ARG A 30 20.41 49.97 -2.16
CA ARG A 30 19.89 49.09 -1.12
C ARG A 30 19.67 49.82 0.21
N LEU A 31 20.58 50.71 0.61
CA LEU A 31 20.41 51.52 1.83
C LEU A 31 19.21 52.46 1.74
N ARG A 32 19.05 53.13 0.59
CA ARG A 32 17.93 54.06 0.39
C ARG A 32 16.60 53.33 0.32
N ASP A 33 16.55 52.15 -0.32
CA ASP A 33 15.37 51.29 -0.40
C ASP A 33 14.97 50.82 1.00
N ALA A 34 15.93 50.43 1.85
CA ALA A 34 15.70 50.05 3.22
C ALA A 34 15.12 51.21 4.09
N GLU A 35 15.52 52.43 3.81
CA GLU A 35 14.97 53.63 4.48
C GLU A 35 13.51 53.90 4.10
N GLU A 36 13.09 53.48 2.89
CA GLU A 36 11.74 53.67 2.33
C GLU A 36 10.81 52.45 2.47
N GLY A 37 11.24 51.40 3.22
CA GLY A 37 10.43 50.20 3.45
C GLY A 37 10.55 49.11 2.37
N GLU A 38 11.68 49.05 1.67
CA GLU A 38 12.10 48.03 0.71
C GLU A 38 11.19 47.83 -0.53
N PRO A 39 10.57 48.88 -1.13
CA PRO A 39 9.69 48.69 -2.29
C PRO A 39 10.43 48.20 -3.54
N LEU A 40 11.69 48.62 -3.74
CA LEU A 40 12.50 48.18 -4.88
C LEU A 40 12.90 46.70 -4.73
N ARG A 41 13.23 46.28 -3.52
CA ARG A 41 13.49 44.86 -3.20
C ARG A 41 12.27 43.99 -3.48
N ALA A 42 11.06 44.42 -3.09
CA ALA A 42 9.83 43.72 -3.36
C ALA A 42 9.55 43.60 -4.88
N LEU A 43 9.78 44.67 -5.65
CA LEU A 43 9.65 44.61 -7.11
C LEU A 43 10.67 43.63 -7.74
N LEU A 44 11.92 43.68 -7.28
CA LEU A 44 12.97 42.79 -7.79
C LEU A 44 12.75 41.35 -7.42
N ALA A 45 12.11 41.07 -6.29
CA ALA A 45 11.72 39.70 -5.90
C ALA A 45 10.69 39.08 -6.88
N VAL A 46 9.69 39.85 -7.35
CA VAL A 46 8.76 39.42 -8.39
C VAL A 46 9.47 39.14 -9.72
N ILE A 47 10.45 39.99 -10.10
CA ILE A 47 11.23 39.75 -11.31
C ILE A 47 12.14 38.54 -11.16
N ALA A 48 12.75 38.37 -9.98
CA ALA A 48 13.58 37.21 -9.65
C ALA A 48 12.80 35.89 -9.79
N GLU A 49 11.57 35.83 -9.33
CA GLU A 49 10.70 34.66 -9.49
C GLU A 49 10.52 34.24 -10.97
N GLN A 50 10.35 35.20 -11.87
CA GLN A 50 10.24 34.91 -13.31
C GLN A 50 11.59 34.44 -13.92
N ILE A 51 12.70 34.99 -13.47
CA ILE A 51 14.05 34.58 -13.90
C ILE A 51 14.32 33.15 -13.38
N ASP A 52 13.94 32.85 -12.14
CA ASP A 52 14.12 31.52 -11.57
C ASP A 52 13.31 30.47 -12.33
N ARG A 53 12.08 30.76 -12.75
CA ARG A 53 11.29 29.87 -13.64
C ARG A 53 12.01 29.58 -14.96
N VAL A 54 12.68 30.60 -15.56
CA VAL A 54 13.47 30.39 -16.78
C VAL A 54 14.71 29.55 -16.50
N ARG A 55 15.40 29.79 -15.38
CA ARG A 55 16.55 28.99 -14.95
C ARG A 55 16.17 27.54 -14.68
N ASP A 56 15.06 27.31 -13.94
CA ASP A 56 14.53 25.99 -13.69
C ASP A 56 14.22 25.27 -15.01
N GLY A 57 13.62 25.98 -16.00
CA GLY A 57 13.38 25.45 -17.33
C GLY A 57 14.65 25.08 -18.11
N VAL A 58 15.71 25.91 -18.01
CA VAL A 58 17.02 25.61 -18.62
C VAL A 58 17.69 24.42 -17.93
N GLN A 59 17.63 24.36 -16.59
CA GLN A 59 18.16 23.25 -15.81
C GLN A 59 17.42 21.97 -16.17
N GLN A 60 16.07 21.98 -16.20
CA GLN A 60 15.29 20.83 -16.64
C GLN A 60 15.64 20.40 -18.06
N GLY A 61 15.83 21.34 -18.98
CA GLY A 61 16.27 21.02 -20.35
C GLY A 61 17.64 20.34 -20.42
N TYR A 62 18.54 20.63 -19.46
CA TYR A 62 19.80 19.90 -19.32
C TYR A 62 19.58 18.50 -18.73
N GLU A 63 18.77 18.36 -17.68
CA GLU A 63 18.39 17.08 -17.07
C GLU A 63 17.69 16.16 -18.07
N ASP A 64 16.94 16.72 -19.01
CA ASP A 64 16.22 15.99 -20.06
C ASP A 64 17.14 15.31 -21.09
N LEU A 65 18.44 15.58 -21.06
CA LEU A 65 19.42 14.85 -21.88
C LEU A 65 19.79 13.48 -21.30
N PHE A 66 19.49 13.23 -20.05
CA PHE A 66 19.85 12.02 -19.32
C PHE A 66 18.61 11.20 -18.96
N VAL A 67 18.62 9.90 -19.29
CA VAL A 67 17.48 9.02 -19.04
C VAL A 67 17.11 8.92 -17.55
N GLU A 68 18.09 9.11 -16.66
CA GLU A 68 17.92 9.04 -15.21
C GLU A 68 17.10 10.21 -14.66
N THR A 69 17.28 11.42 -15.21
CA THR A 69 16.72 12.66 -14.67
C THR A 69 15.66 13.30 -15.57
N ALA A 70 15.58 12.87 -16.83
CA ALA A 70 14.64 13.40 -17.82
C ALA A 70 13.19 13.39 -17.33
N ALA A 71 12.41 14.38 -17.68
CA ALA A 71 10.98 14.39 -17.43
C ALA A 71 10.28 13.20 -18.12
N PRO A 72 9.21 12.62 -17.53
CA PRO A 72 8.55 11.41 -18.09
C PRO A 72 8.12 11.54 -19.56
N TRP A 73 7.71 12.72 -19.99
CA TRP A 73 7.30 12.97 -21.37
C TRP A 73 8.45 12.97 -22.38
N VAL A 74 9.71 13.14 -21.93
CA VAL A 74 10.93 13.13 -22.76
C VAL A 74 11.42 11.69 -23.02
N LEU A 75 11.14 10.77 -22.11
CA LEU A 75 11.64 9.38 -22.18
C LEU A 75 11.42 8.68 -23.54
N PRO A 76 10.24 8.78 -24.19
CA PRO A 76 10.04 8.19 -25.51
C PRO A 76 10.96 8.77 -26.59
N TYR A 77 11.30 10.06 -26.52
CA TYR A 77 12.22 10.70 -27.47
C TYR A 77 13.65 10.22 -27.26
N LEU A 78 14.12 10.10 -26.02
CA LEU A 78 15.40 9.47 -25.70
C LEU A 78 15.42 8.00 -26.14
N GLY A 79 14.32 7.31 -25.93
CA GLY A 79 14.12 5.92 -26.35
C GLY A 79 14.25 5.77 -27.87
N ASP A 80 13.70 6.68 -28.65
CA ASP A 80 13.73 6.60 -30.11
C ASP A 80 15.18 6.65 -30.64
N LEU A 81 16.09 7.39 -29.98
CA LEU A 81 17.51 7.42 -30.34
C LEU A 81 18.18 6.04 -30.24
N VAL A 82 17.72 5.17 -29.35
CA VAL A 82 18.22 3.80 -29.17
C VAL A 82 17.29 2.76 -29.81
N GLY A 83 16.27 3.22 -30.54
CA GLY A 83 15.27 2.41 -31.20
C GLY A 83 14.30 1.71 -30.25
N TYR A 84 14.08 2.24 -29.07
CA TYR A 84 13.02 1.81 -28.15
C TYR A 84 11.66 1.97 -28.83
N ARG A 85 10.75 1.07 -28.54
CA ARG A 85 9.35 1.19 -28.95
C ARG A 85 8.49 1.36 -27.71
N THR A 86 7.67 2.40 -27.70
CA THR A 86 6.70 2.62 -26.62
C THR A 86 5.77 1.43 -26.43
N LEU A 87 5.36 1.19 -25.20
CA LEU A 87 4.47 0.09 -24.86
C LEU A 87 3.03 0.39 -25.32
N PRO A 88 2.18 -0.65 -25.45
CA PRO A 88 0.78 -0.48 -25.81
C PRO A 88 0.07 0.48 -24.84
N GLY A 89 -0.73 1.38 -25.37
CA GLY A 89 -1.47 2.39 -24.57
C GLY A 89 -0.79 3.74 -24.47
N TYR A 90 0.45 3.91 -24.90
CA TYR A 90 1.15 5.22 -24.86
C TYR A 90 0.39 6.32 -25.61
N GLU A 91 -0.32 6.00 -26.69
CA GLU A 91 -1.14 6.96 -27.45
C GLU A 91 -2.20 7.63 -26.58
N ARG A 92 -2.69 6.97 -25.55
CA ARG A 92 -3.65 7.53 -24.60
C ARG A 92 -3.05 8.68 -23.78
N VAL A 93 -1.77 8.59 -23.42
CA VAL A 93 -1.06 9.67 -22.70
C VAL A 93 -1.13 10.98 -23.49
N LEU A 94 -1.07 10.89 -24.81
CA LEU A 94 -1.09 12.05 -25.71
C LEU A 94 -2.49 12.62 -25.94
N THR A 95 -3.53 11.80 -25.81
CA THR A 95 -4.91 12.14 -26.20
C THR A 95 -5.86 12.35 -25.04
N THR A 96 -5.52 11.89 -23.84
CA THR A 96 -6.41 11.94 -22.68
C THR A 96 -6.28 13.29 -21.97
N GLY A 97 -7.43 13.89 -21.63
CA GLY A 97 -7.49 15.13 -20.83
C GLY A 97 -7.24 14.92 -19.33
N LEU A 98 -6.32 14.01 -18.99
CA LEU A 98 -5.95 13.75 -17.60
C LEU A 98 -5.29 14.97 -16.94
N HIS A 99 -5.49 15.12 -15.64
CA HIS A 99 -4.70 16.06 -14.84
C HIS A 99 -3.22 15.70 -14.90
N ASP A 100 -2.33 16.66 -14.71
CA ASP A 100 -0.89 16.47 -14.92
C ASP A 100 -0.30 15.29 -14.12
N GLY A 101 -0.74 15.08 -12.87
CA GLY A 101 -0.30 13.94 -12.04
C GLY A 101 -0.71 12.57 -12.61
N GLY A 102 -1.98 12.43 -13.03
CA GLY A 102 -2.48 11.18 -13.63
C GLY A 102 -1.80 10.89 -14.97
N ARG A 103 -1.51 11.94 -15.76
CA ARG A 103 -0.78 11.78 -17.03
C ARG A 103 0.66 11.30 -16.80
N ALA A 104 1.34 11.82 -15.78
CA ALA A 104 2.69 11.40 -15.43
C ALA A 104 2.74 9.94 -14.98
N ALA A 105 1.80 9.51 -14.13
CA ALA A 105 1.70 8.12 -13.66
C ALA A 105 1.39 7.13 -14.79
N LEU A 106 0.47 7.48 -15.69
CA LEU A 106 0.18 6.67 -16.87
C LEU A 106 1.39 6.62 -17.82
N ALA A 107 2.08 7.75 -18.05
CA ALA A 107 3.28 7.80 -18.88
C ALA A 107 4.36 6.86 -18.34
N GLU A 108 4.61 6.85 -17.02
CA GLU A 108 5.55 5.93 -16.38
C GLU A 108 5.10 4.47 -16.50
N ALA A 109 3.82 4.17 -16.48
CA ALA A 109 3.30 2.81 -16.65
C ALA A 109 3.48 2.27 -18.08
N VAL A 110 3.42 3.14 -19.12
CA VAL A 110 3.50 2.74 -20.54
C VAL A 110 4.82 3.11 -21.25
N ALA A 111 5.69 3.85 -20.57
CA ALA A 111 7.07 4.14 -21.00
C ALA A 111 8.00 4.15 -19.77
N PRO A 112 8.16 3.01 -19.06
CA PRO A 112 8.94 2.98 -17.84
C PRO A 112 10.39 3.38 -18.08
N ARG A 113 10.90 4.28 -17.29
CA ARG A 113 12.29 4.77 -17.36
C ARG A 113 13.32 3.64 -17.40
N ARG A 114 13.12 2.61 -16.55
CA ARG A 114 14.02 1.44 -16.48
C ARG A 114 14.05 0.65 -17.78
N ASP A 115 12.91 0.47 -18.45
CA ASP A 115 12.81 -0.25 -19.72
C ASP A 115 13.50 0.53 -20.85
N VAL A 116 13.32 1.87 -20.88
CA VAL A 116 14.01 2.75 -21.84
C VAL A 116 15.53 2.68 -21.64
N ALA A 117 16.01 2.85 -20.40
CA ALA A 117 17.43 2.82 -20.06
C ALA A 117 18.10 1.49 -20.41
N ALA A 118 17.38 0.38 -20.20
CA ALA A 118 17.90 -0.97 -20.45
C ALA A 118 17.84 -1.44 -21.90
N THR A 119 17.22 -0.69 -22.82
CA THR A 119 16.92 -1.12 -24.19
C THR A 119 18.11 -1.74 -24.93
N VAL A 120 19.29 -1.10 -24.89
CA VAL A 120 20.48 -1.61 -25.58
C VAL A 120 21.02 -2.88 -24.91
N ALA A 121 21.04 -2.93 -23.58
CA ALA A 121 21.47 -4.08 -22.80
C ALA A 121 20.55 -5.28 -23.04
N ASN A 122 19.24 -5.05 -23.05
CA ASN A 122 18.23 -6.09 -23.29
C ASN A 122 18.35 -6.69 -24.70
N ARG A 123 18.58 -5.86 -25.71
CA ARG A 123 18.78 -6.35 -27.09
C ARG A 123 19.99 -7.26 -27.24
N ARG A 124 21.07 -6.99 -26.50
CA ARG A 124 22.29 -7.82 -26.51
C ARG A 124 22.07 -9.19 -25.87
N ARG A 125 21.08 -9.31 -24.98
CA ARG A 125 20.76 -10.55 -24.23
C ARG A 125 19.47 -11.22 -24.71
N LYS A 126 18.92 -10.80 -25.83
CA LYS A 126 17.70 -11.35 -26.40
C LYS A 126 17.77 -12.88 -26.52
N GLY A 127 16.72 -13.55 -26.10
CA GLY A 127 16.60 -15.01 -26.14
C GLY A 127 17.15 -15.72 -24.91
N THR A 128 17.49 -15.02 -23.83
CA THR A 128 17.92 -15.61 -22.56
C THR A 128 16.81 -15.58 -21.51
N LEU A 129 16.71 -16.60 -20.68
CA LEU A 129 15.64 -16.70 -19.65
C LEU A 129 15.72 -15.61 -18.59
N HIS A 130 16.92 -15.33 -18.10
CA HIS A 130 17.10 -14.30 -17.07
C HIS A 130 16.69 -12.89 -17.57
N LEU A 131 16.82 -12.61 -18.86
CA LEU A 131 16.31 -11.36 -19.41
C LEU A 131 14.80 -11.23 -19.21
N LEU A 132 14.05 -12.34 -19.32
CA LEU A 132 12.59 -12.30 -19.16
C LEU A 132 12.19 -11.91 -17.71
N GLU A 133 12.98 -12.31 -16.71
CA GLU A 133 12.82 -11.89 -15.30
C GLU A 133 13.09 -10.38 -15.14
N GLU A 134 14.22 -9.91 -15.69
CA GLU A 134 14.55 -8.48 -15.67
C GLU A 134 13.51 -7.62 -16.40
N LEU A 135 12.95 -8.08 -17.52
CA LEU A 135 11.88 -7.36 -18.22
C LEU A 135 10.64 -7.20 -17.35
N SER A 136 10.29 -8.19 -16.53
CA SER A 136 9.18 -8.06 -15.58
C SER A 136 9.42 -6.95 -14.57
N GLU A 137 10.64 -6.87 -14.04
CA GLU A 137 11.01 -5.82 -13.09
C GLU A 137 11.09 -4.44 -13.76
N GLN A 138 11.67 -4.35 -14.97
CA GLN A 138 11.87 -3.09 -15.70
C GLN A 138 10.55 -2.49 -16.19
N VAL A 139 9.61 -3.33 -16.66
CA VAL A 139 8.33 -2.90 -17.27
C VAL A 139 7.23 -2.77 -16.22
N ALA A 140 7.14 -3.73 -15.31
CA ALA A 140 6.01 -3.83 -14.40
C ALA A 140 6.35 -3.61 -12.92
N ALA A 141 7.64 -3.58 -12.57
CA ALA A 141 8.12 -3.60 -11.19
C ALA A 141 7.60 -4.83 -10.42
N TRP A 142 7.50 -5.97 -11.13
CA TRP A 142 7.06 -7.23 -10.55
C TRP A 142 8.21 -8.23 -10.52
N PRO A 143 8.62 -8.71 -9.34
CA PRO A 143 9.54 -9.83 -9.23
C PRO A 143 9.02 -11.04 -10.01
N ALA A 144 9.90 -11.74 -10.69
CA ALA A 144 9.49 -12.85 -11.53
C ALA A 144 10.52 -13.99 -11.53
N ARG A 145 10.05 -15.18 -11.90
CA ARG A 145 10.89 -16.36 -12.17
C ARG A 145 10.53 -16.94 -13.52
N ALA A 146 11.52 -17.09 -14.39
CA ALA A 146 11.37 -17.72 -15.70
C ALA A 146 11.69 -19.22 -15.62
N VAL A 147 10.78 -20.04 -16.11
CA VAL A 147 10.90 -21.49 -16.10
C VAL A 147 10.68 -22.03 -17.51
N GLU A 148 11.68 -22.74 -18.03
CA GLU A 148 11.57 -23.47 -19.30
C GLU A 148 10.74 -24.74 -19.07
N LEU A 149 9.51 -24.77 -19.57
CA LEU A 149 8.54 -25.83 -19.30
C LEU A 149 8.97 -27.19 -19.86
N SER A 150 9.77 -27.20 -20.92
CA SER A 150 10.34 -28.43 -21.49
C SER A 150 11.10 -29.28 -20.47
N ARG A 151 11.75 -28.66 -19.48
CA ARG A 151 12.52 -29.34 -18.42
C ARG A 151 11.63 -30.12 -17.47
N HIS A 152 10.35 -29.79 -17.37
CA HIS A 152 9.38 -30.37 -16.47
C HIS A 152 8.37 -31.27 -17.16
N VAL A 153 8.54 -31.54 -18.45
CA VAL A 153 7.68 -32.45 -19.19
C VAL A 153 8.14 -33.89 -18.96
N ALA A 154 7.20 -34.74 -18.51
CA ALA A 154 7.45 -36.15 -18.30
C ALA A 154 7.70 -36.89 -19.62
N HIS A 155 8.74 -37.69 -19.66
CA HIS A 155 9.01 -38.59 -20.76
C HIS A 155 8.53 -40.00 -20.41
N THR A 156 7.90 -40.68 -21.38
CA THR A 156 7.61 -42.10 -21.24
C THR A 156 8.91 -42.91 -21.23
N GLN A 157 9.06 -43.74 -20.20
CA GLN A 157 10.24 -44.57 -20.07
C GLN A 157 10.22 -45.67 -21.15
N PRO A 158 11.31 -45.86 -21.94
CA PRO A 158 11.38 -46.95 -22.88
C PRO A 158 11.41 -48.30 -22.14
N VAL A 159 10.80 -49.32 -22.71
CA VAL A 159 10.72 -50.67 -22.14
C VAL A 159 12.11 -51.28 -21.88
N LYS A 160 13.10 -50.90 -22.69
CA LYS A 160 14.51 -51.26 -22.45
C LYS A 160 15.12 -50.30 -21.46
N LEU A 161 15.31 -50.75 -20.25
CA LEU A 161 16.09 -50.06 -19.23
C LEU A 161 17.56 -50.11 -19.56
N TYR A 162 18.10 -49.10 -20.17
CA TYR A 162 19.55 -48.99 -20.38
C TYR A 162 20.16 -48.48 -19.07
N GLY A 163 21.03 -49.34 -18.48
CA GLY A 163 22.02 -49.05 -17.47
C GLY A 163 21.72 -47.98 -16.40
N SER A 164 21.47 -48.42 -15.23
CA SER A 164 21.12 -47.67 -14.05
C SER A 164 22.18 -46.71 -13.50
N GLY A 165 23.11 -46.21 -14.32
CA GLY A 165 24.32 -45.72 -13.64
C GLY A 165 24.73 -44.27 -13.82
N THR A 166 24.38 -43.57 -14.86
CA THR A 166 25.21 -42.39 -15.22
C THR A 166 24.50 -41.08 -15.54
N HIS A 167 23.19 -41.05 -15.57
CA HIS A 167 22.50 -39.80 -15.95
C HIS A 167 21.73 -39.17 -14.77
N ARG A 168 22.43 -38.45 -13.92
CA ARG A 168 21.81 -37.56 -12.92
C ARG A 168 20.85 -36.54 -13.53
N GLY A 169 20.98 -36.23 -14.83
CA GLY A 169 20.10 -35.30 -15.54
C GLY A 169 18.73 -35.86 -15.94
N GLU A 170 18.56 -37.20 -16.00
CA GLU A 170 17.28 -37.82 -16.38
C GLU A 170 16.30 -38.02 -15.23
N ARG A 171 16.77 -37.98 -13.97
CA ARG A 171 15.93 -38.11 -12.78
C ARG A 171 14.90 -36.97 -12.65
N GLY A 172 15.19 -35.79 -13.15
CA GLY A 172 14.28 -34.66 -13.10
C GLY A 172 13.06 -34.78 -14.03
N ARG A 173 13.01 -35.82 -14.87
CA ARG A 173 11.89 -36.07 -15.79
C ARG A 173 10.93 -37.17 -15.34
N LEU A 174 11.17 -37.75 -14.17
CA LEU A 174 10.30 -38.72 -13.52
C LEU A 174 9.80 -38.13 -12.21
N THR A 175 8.49 -38.19 -12.01
CA THR A 175 7.89 -37.74 -10.74
C THR A 175 8.19 -38.77 -9.67
N ASP A 176 8.89 -38.39 -8.62
CA ASP A 176 9.08 -39.22 -7.43
C ASP A 176 7.91 -38.99 -6.46
N LEU A 177 6.96 -39.93 -6.46
CA LEU A 177 5.78 -39.88 -5.59
C LEU A 177 6.12 -40.06 -4.10
N ARG A 178 7.36 -40.42 -3.76
CA ARG A 178 7.83 -40.52 -2.38
C ARG A 178 8.28 -39.17 -1.82
N ASP A 179 8.54 -38.19 -2.70
CA ASP A 179 8.90 -36.84 -2.29
C ASP A 179 7.62 -36.00 -2.06
N GLY A 180 7.15 -36.01 -0.82
CA GLY A 180 5.98 -35.23 -0.41
C GLY A 180 6.21 -33.70 -0.51
N ALA A 181 7.47 -33.22 -0.46
CA ALA A 181 7.78 -31.82 -0.59
C ALA A 181 7.54 -31.33 -2.03
N GLU A 182 8.02 -32.08 -3.02
CA GLU A 182 7.78 -31.79 -4.44
C GLU A 182 6.29 -31.84 -4.81
N LEU A 183 5.56 -32.81 -4.23
CA LEU A 183 4.10 -32.89 -4.44
C LEU A 183 3.37 -31.70 -3.83
N ALA A 184 3.81 -31.20 -2.68
CA ALA A 184 3.22 -30.04 -2.01
C ALA A 184 3.42 -28.74 -2.81
N LEU A 185 4.51 -28.60 -3.59
CA LEU A 185 4.75 -27.45 -4.46
C LEU A 185 3.77 -27.34 -5.64
N GLY A 186 3.03 -28.41 -5.93
CA GLY A 186 1.79 -28.40 -6.73
C GLY A 186 1.88 -27.94 -8.19
N GLY A 187 3.03 -27.64 -8.73
CA GLY A 187 3.22 -27.05 -10.06
C GLY A 187 3.48 -25.55 -10.04
N GLY A 188 3.79 -25.01 -8.87
CA GLY A 188 4.21 -23.62 -8.68
C GLY A 188 5.58 -23.31 -9.27
N PRO A 189 6.07 -22.08 -9.11
CA PRO A 189 7.30 -21.59 -9.73
C PRO A 189 8.56 -22.36 -9.33
N PHE A 190 8.54 -23.03 -8.19
CA PHE A 190 9.68 -23.78 -7.63
C PHE A 190 9.52 -25.30 -7.68
N ALA A 191 8.42 -25.78 -8.29
CA ALA A 191 8.18 -27.20 -8.47
C ALA A 191 9.12 -27.77 -9.56
N ASN A 192 9.72 -28.94 -9.28
CA ASN A 192 10.56 -29.68 -10.21
C ASN A 192 9.91 -31.00 -10.68
N ALA A 193 8.69 -31.29 -10.20
CA ALA A 193 7.98 -32.51 -10.55
C ALA A 193 7.64 -32.57 -12.03
N ALA A 194 7.94 -33.70 -12.66
CA ALA A 194 7.60 -33.93 -14.07
C ALA A 194 6.07 -34.02 -14.25
N ARG A 195 5.56 -33.36 -15.28
CA ARG A 195 4.14 -33.27 -15.62
C ARG A 195 3.85 -33.78 -17.04
N THR A 196 2.64 -34.17 -17.31
CA THR A 196 2.18 -34.53 -18.64
C THR A 196 2.14 -33.30 -19.54
N VAL A 197 2.37 -33.50 -20.84
CA VAL A 197 2.31 -32.44 -21.86
C VAL A 197 0.92 -31.81 -21.89
N ASP A 198 0.89 -30.48 -21.87
CA ASP A 198 -0.29 -29.69 -22.21
C ASP A 198 -0.12 -29.14 -23.63
N VAL A 199 -1.09 -29.40 -24.49
CA VAL A 199 -1.07 -28.95 -25.89
C VAL A 199 -1.48 -27.49 -26.06
N ARG A 200 -2.01 -26.86 -25.03
CA ARG A 200 -2.36 -25.45 -25.05
C ARG A 200 -1.11 -24.59 -24.97
N ARG A 201 -1.16 -23.44 -25.59
CA ARG A 201 -0.05 -22.48 -25.59
C ARG A 201 0.07 -21.77 -24.24
N ALA A 202 1.29 -21.50 -23.80
CA ALA A 202 1.57 -20.79 -22.55
C ALA A 202 1.12 -19.32 -22.60
N ASP A 203 1.11 -18.70 -23.78
CA ASP A 203 0.72 -17.30 -24.01
C ASP A 203 -0.81 -17.09 -24.19
N SER A 204 -1.63 -18.16 -24.15
CA SER A 204 -3.07 -18.08 -24.37
C SER A 204 -3.77 -17.25 -23.29
N ARG A 205 -4.56 -16.24 -23.71
CA ARG A 205 -5.35 -15.38 -22.82
C ARG A 205 -6.61 -16.05 -22.26
N HIS A 206 -7.15 -17.07 -22.96
CA HIS A 206 -8.41 -17.72 -22.55
C HIS A 206 -8.20 -18.92 -21.64
N ARG A 207 -7.32 -19.83 -22.01
CA ARG A 207 -6.94 -21.02 -21.25
C ARG A 207 -5.47 -21.27 -21.42
N GLN A 208 -4.71 -20.81 -20.49
CA GLN A 208 -3.26 -20.91 -20.48
C GLN A 208 -2.82 -22.37 -20.36
N GLY A 209 -1.88 -22.77 -21.22
CA GLY A 209 -1.27 -24.09 -21.17
C GLY A 209 -0.16 -24.13 -20.14
N GLY A 210 -0.17 -25.16 -19.28
CA GLY A 210 0.81 -25.27 -18.20
C GLY A 210 2.15 -25.85 -18.60
N TRP A 211 2.17 -26.95 -19.36
CA TRP A 211 3.39 -27.76 -19.55
C TRP A 211 3.63 -28.08 -21.02
N SER A 212 3.91 -27.02 -21.77
CA SER A 212 4.21 -27.14 -23.20
C SER A 212 5.71 -27.32 -23.43
N PRO A 213 6.15 -28.23 -24.36
CA PRO A 213 7.55 -28.40 -24.66
C PRO A 213 8.23 -27.15 -25.24
N ALA A 214 7.47 -26.29 -25.92
CA ALA A 214 7.94 -25.02 -26.47
C ALA A 214 7.61 -23.82 -25.58
N GLY A 215 7.11 -24.06 -24.37
CA GLY A 215 6.65 -23.01 -23.46
C GLY A 215 7.75 -22.52 -22.53
N VAL A 216 7.70 -21.22 -22.26
CA VAL A 216 8.37 -20.58 -21.12
C VAL A 216 7.32 -19.99 -20.21
N ALA A 217 7.32 -20.36 -18.94
CA ALA A 217 6.48 -19.75 -17.93
C ALA A 217 7.24 -18.63 -17.23
N LEU A 218 6.68 -17.44 -17.24
CA LEU A 218 7.12 -16.35 -16.38
C LEU A 218 6.16 -16.26 -15.22
N PHE A 219 6.59 -16.78 -14.06
CA PHE A 219 5.87 -16.67 -12.81
C PHE A 219 6.11 -15.30 -12.20
N VAL A 220 5.04 -14.57 -11.90
CA VAL A 220 5.09 -13.16 -11.52
C VAL A 220 4.43 -12.95 -10.17
N TRP A 221 5.07 -12.19 -9.29
CA TRP A 221 4.55 -11.76 -7.99
C TRP A 221 4.07 -10.32 -8.06
N ARG A 222 2.76 -10.10 -7.92
CA ARG A 222 2.15 -8.76 -7.89
C ARG A 222 2.06 -8.19 -6.48
N LEU A 223 2.03 -9.05 -5.46
CA LEU A 223 2.10 -8.62 -4.07
C LEU A 223 3.57 -8.34 -3.70
N LYS A 224 3.76 -7.31 -2.89
CA LYS A 224 5.07 -6.91 -2.36
C LYS A 224 5.22 -7.37 -0.92
N ALA A 225 6.45 -7.73 -0.53
CA ALA A 225 6.78 -7.96 0.87
C ALA A 225 6.86 -6.60 1.60
N ARG A 226 5.98 -6.41 2.58
CA ARG A 226 5.94 -5.21 3.43
C ARG A 226 6.52 -5.52 4.78
N ALA A 227 7.51 -4.74 5.18
CA ALA A 227 8.15 -4.90 6.49
C ALA A 227 7.28 -4.35 7.61
N LEU A 228 7.35 -4.99 8.76
CA LEU A 228 6.93 -4.46 10.05
C LEU A 228 8.04 -4.72 11.05
N THR A 229 8.52 -3.65 11.68
CA THR A 229 9.68 -3.69 12.55
C THR A 229 9.31 -3.36 13.99
N ARG A 230 9.83 -4.15 14.94
CA ARG A 230 9.67 -3.94 16.38
C ARG A 230 8.21 -3.72 16.82
N THR A 231 7.28 -4.42 16.17
CA THR A 231 5.85 -4.36 16.52
C THR A 231 5.54 -5.39 17.62
N PRO A 232 4.67 -5.07 18.59
CA PRO A 232 4.24 -6.04 19.60
C PRO A 232 3.43 -7.17 18.96
N ALA A 233 3.70 -8.42 19.36
CA ALA A 233 2.87 -9.56 19.01
C ALA A 233 1.56 -9.55 19.81
N TYR A 234 0.47 -10.00 19.20
CA TYR A 234 -0.81 -10.12 19.91
C TYR A 234 -0.86 -11.39 20.77
N CYS A 235 -1.31 -11.25 22.01
CA CYS A 235 -1.49 -12.38 22.93
C CYS A 235 -2.91 -12.95 22.80
N ILE A 236 -3.00 -14.14 22.24
CA ILE A 236 -4.28 -14.87 22.11
C ILE A 236 -4.69 -15.49 23.46
N ASP A 237 -3.74 -16.16 24.13
CA ASP A 237 -3.98 -16.83 25.41
C ASP A 237 -2.72 -16.76 26.27
N ARG A 238 -2.75 -15.93 27.28
CA ARG A 238 -1.62 -15.73 28.18
C ARG A 238 -1.32 -16.95 29.03
N ALA A 239 -2.33 -17.71 29.44
CA ALA A 239 -2.15 -18.88 30.28
C ALA A 239 -1.47 -20.03 29.51
N ARG A 240 -1.71 -20.09 28.19
CA ARG A 240 -1.14 -21.06 27.29
C ARG A 240 0.08 -20.56 26.54
N ASN A 241 0.45 -19.29 26.69
CA ASN A 241 1.55 -18.59 25.99
C ASN A 241 1.42 -18.65 24.46
N LEU A 242 0.23 -18.31 23.95
CA LEU A 242 -0.10 -18.32 22.53
C LEU A 242 -0.16 -16.89 21.99
N TYR A 243 0.51 -16.66 20.85
CA TYR A 243 0.63 -15.34 20.25
C TYR A 243 0.51 -15.41 18.73
N THR A 244 0.20 -14.27 18.10
CA THR A 244 0.28 -14.09 16.64
C THR A 244 1.27 -12.99 16.30
N PHE A 245 1.88 -13.07 15.11
CA PHE A 245 2.71 -11.99 14.59
C PHE A 245 1.90 -10.71 14.36
N SER A 246 0.69 -10.86 13.83
CA SER A 246 -0.21 -9.71 13.66
C SER A 246 -0.67 -9.17 15.00
N ILE A 247 -0.51 -7.86 15.20
CA ILE A 247 -0.99 -7.17 16.40
C ILE A 247 -2.53 -7.14 16.51
N LEU A 248 -3.24 -7.42 15.41
CA LEU A 248 -4.70 -7.50 15.36
C LEU A 248 -5.25 -8.86 15.81
N GLY A 249 -4.38 -9.88 15.97
CA GLY A 249 -4.78 -11.22 16.39
C GLY A 249 -5.13 -12.17 15.25
N ASN A 250 -5.23 -11.69 14.01
CA ASN A 250 -5.55 -12.51 12.86
C ASN A 250 -4.34 -13.31 12.35
N ASP A 251 -4.64 -14.38 11.62
CA ASP A 251 -3.65 -15.14 10.90
C ASP A 251 -3.06 -14.31 9.75
N THR A 252 -1.72 -14.25 9.72
CA THR A 252 -0.99 -13.49 8.71
C THR A 252 0.16 -14.33 8.20
N PRO A 253 0.07 -14.93 7.00
CA PRO A 253 1.16 -15.70 6.42
C PRO A 253 2.44 -14.87 6.31
N LEU A 254 3.56 -15.42 6.76
CA LEU A 254 4.85 -14.76 6.65
C LEU A 254 5.39 -14.88 5.23
N VAL A 255 6.07 -13.83 4.78
CA VAL A 255 6.65 -13.72 3.44
C VAL A 255 8.16 -13.57 3.53
N THR A 256 8.87 -14.09 2.56
CA THR A 256 10.31 -13.88 2.44
C THR A 256 10.61 -12.41 2.21
N LYS A 257 11.68 -11.92 2.83
CA LYS A 257 12.30 -10.65 2.43
C LYS A 257 13.10 -10.90 1.16
N PRO A 258 12.72 -10.36 -0.01
CA PRO A 258 13.49 -10.59 -1.22
C PRO A 258 14.90 -10.02 -1.13
N PHE A 259 15.88 -10.80 -1.56
CA PHE A 259 17.25 -10.33 -1.74
C PHE A 259 17.49 -10.03 -3.22
N PRO A 260 18.30 -9.01 -3.53
CA PRO A 260 18.71 -8.74 -4.90
C PRO A 260 19.40 -9.96 -5.52
N GLU A 261 19.21 -10.18 -6.80
CA GLU A 261 19.91 -11.25 -7.51
C GLU A 261 21.41 -10.99 -7.56
N PRO A 262 22.25 -12.03 -7.34
CA PRO A 262 23.71 -11.85 -7.23
C PRO A 262 24.38 -11.48 -8.56
N SER A 263 23.76 -11.79 -9.68
CA SER A 263 24.29 -11.49 -11.01
C SER A 263 23.18 -11.40 -12.07
N PRO A 264 23.41 -10.69 -13.18
CA PRO A 264 22.44 -10.58 -14.28
C PRO A 264 22.16 -11.90 -15.03
N THR A 265 22.86 -12.96 -14.70
CA THR A 265 22.67 -14.31 -15.31
C THR A 265 22.05 -15.30 -14.34
N HIS A 266 21.76 -14.88 -13.13
CA HIS A 266 21.11 -15.69 -12.12
C HIS A 266 19.61 -15.83 -12.48
N ILE A 267 19.04 -16.99 -12.20
CA ILE A 267 17.59 -17.21 -12.30
C ILE A 267 17.02 -17.11 -10.88
N ALA A 268 15.97 -16.32 -10.73
CA ALA A 268 15.37 -16.05 -9.43
C ALA A 268 15.04 -17.33 -8.66
N THR A 269 15.41 -17.37 -7.40
CA THR A 269 15.08 -18.41 -6.42
C THR A 269 13.98 -17.91 -5.48
N VAL A 270 13.54 -18.75 -4.56
CA VAL A 270 12.59 -18.35 -3.51
C VAL A 270 13.09 -17.19 -2.66
N ASP A 271 14.41 -16.96 -2.60
CA ASP A 271 15.02 -15.88 -1.83
C ASP A 271 14.99 -14.53 -2.53
N ASN A 272 14.70 -14.50 -3.84
CA ASN A 272 14.69 -13.28 -4.66
C ASN A 272 13.27 -12.72 -4.89
N VAL A 273 12.24 -13.45 -4.49
CA VAL A 273 10.84 -13.09 -4.70
C VAL A 273 10.06 -13.09 -3.39
N PRO A 274 8.96 -12.32 -3.26
CA PRO A 274 8.13 -12.30 -2.06
C PRO A 274 7.25 -13.55 -1.95
N ALA A 275 7.87 -14.68 -1.67
CA ALA A 275 7.19 -15.97 -1.54
C ALA A 275 6.63 -16.18 -0.14
N PHE A 276 5.49 -16.85 -0.01
CA PHE A 276 4.98 -17.30 1.28
C PHE A 276 5.90 -18.37 1.88
N ILE A 277 6.26 -18.20 3.15
CA ILE A 277 7.14 -19.13 3.86
C ILE A 277 6.31 -20.32 4.31
N THR A 278 6.53 -21.50 3.69
CA THR A 278 5.88 -22.74 4.12
C THR A 278 6.57 -23.33 5.34
N ARG A 279 5.84 -24.13 6.11
CA ARG A 279 6.41 -24.87 7.28
C ARG A 279 7.61 -25.70 6.86
N ARG A 280 7.55 -26.36 5.71
CA ARG A 280 8.65 -27.17 5.19
C ARG A 280 9.87 -26.33 4.83
N LEU A 281 9.66 -25.24 4.09
CA LEU A 281 10.73 -24.34 3.70
C LEU A 281 11.45 -23.76 4.94
N LEU A 282 10.68 -23.34 5.95
CA LEU A 282 11.24 -22.82 7.18
C LEU A 282 11.98 -23.89 7.97
N HIS A 283 11.46 -25.13 8.03
CA HIS A 283 12.13 -26.23 8.72
C HIS A 283 13.49 -26.56 8.11
N ASP A 284 13.55 -26.62 6.79
CA ASP A 284 14.77 -27.00 6.07
C ASP A 284 15.82 -25.87 6.05
N ARG A 285 15.37 -24.61 6.11
CA ARG A 285 16.21 -23.41 5.91
C ARG A 285 15.97 -22.31 6.96
N LEU A 286 15.76 -22.69 8.22
CA LEU A 286 15.46 -21.74 9.31
C LEU A 286 16.45 -20.59 9.39
N LEU A 287 17.76 -20.89 9.29
CA LEU A 287 18.81 -19.87 9.41
C LEU A 287 18.82 -18.86 8.25
N ASP A 288 18.21 -19.16 7.12
CA ASP A 288 18.13 -18.21 5.99
C ASP A 288 17.05 -17.17 6.21
N TYR A 289 15.95 -17.53 6.86
CA TYR A 289 14.76 -16.66 7.01
C TYR A 289 14.62 -16.03 8.39
N TYR A 290 15.21 -16.64 9.43
CA TYR A 290 15.09 -16.17 10.80
C TYR A 290 16.32 -15.40 11.27
N GLY A 291 16.11 -14.21 11.87
CA GLY A 291 17.14 -13.40 12.51
C GLY A 291 17.08 -11.93 12.14
N PRO A 292 17.88 -11.08 12.79
CA PRO A 292 17.94 -9.66 12.49
C PRO A 292 18.26 -9.38 11.02
N GLY A 293 17.44 -8.51 10.37
CA GLY A 293 17.60 -8.15 8.97
C GLY A 293 17.10 -9.19 7.95
N LYS A 294 16.63 -10.35 8.41
CA LYS A 294 16.04 -11.42 7.59
C LYS A 294 14.51 -11.27 7.47
N SER A 295 13.83 -12.36 7.06
CA SER A 295 12.38 -12.33 6.81
C SER A 295 11.57 -12.10 8.07
N PHE A 296 12.01 -12.66 9.20
CA PHE A 296 11.36 -12.40 10.48
C PHE A 296 12.31 -12.64 11.68
N VAL A 297 11.98 -12.02 12.81
CA VAL A 297 12.66 -12.26 14.10
C VAL A 297 11.66 -12.12 15.25
N ILE A 298 11.85 -12.91 16.30
CA ILE A 298 11.04 -12.87 17.53
C ILE A 298 11.95 -12.41 18.66
N ARG A 299 11.54 -11.39 19.42
CA ARG A 299 12.23 -10.87 20.60
C ARG A 299 11.36 -11.03 21.83
N ARG A 300 11.99 -11.45 22.92
CA ARG A 300 11.32 -11.73 24.19
C ARG A 300 11.82 -10.79 25.27
N ASP A 301 10.90 -10.21 26.05
CA ASP A 301 11.19 -9.39 27.21
C ASP A 301 12.09 -8.18 26.92
N GLY A 302 11.92 -7.57 25.74
CA GLY A 302 12.66 -6.41 25.28
C GLY A 302 12.96 -6.47 23.78
N GLU A 303 13.03 -5.32 23.15
CA GLU A 303 13.19 -5.23 21.69
C GLU A 303 14.55 -5.72 21.18
N ASP A 304 15.58 -5.71 22.03
CA ASP A 304 16.95 -6.05 21.65
C ASP A 304 17.36 -7.50 21.99
N ASN A 305 16.40 -8.32 22.47
CA ASN A 305 16.68 -9.69 22.91
C ASN A 305 16.03 -10.76 22.01
N PRO A 306 16.63 -11.11 20.86
CA PRO A 306 16.08 -12.10 19.95
C PRO A 306 16.11 -13.51 20.57
N VAL A 307 15.10 -14.32 20.27
CA VAL A 307 15.08 -15.75 20.63
C VAL A 307 16.15 -16.45 19.80
N PRO A 308 17.03 -17.28 20.42
CA PRO A 308 18.04 -18.02 19.68
C PRO A 308 17.42 -18.97 18.64
N PRO A 309 18.00 -19.10 17.43
CA PRO A 309 17.51 -20.04 16.42
C PRO A 309 17.42 -21.49 16.90
N SER A 310 18.30 -21.91 17.81
CA SER A 310 18.29 -23.24 18.43
C SER A 310 17.02 -23.56 19.22
N ASP A 311 16.34 -22.53 19.70
CA ASP A 311 15.14 -22.68 20.52
C ASP A 311 13.86 -22.68 19.67
N ILE A 312 13.98 -22.38 18.36
CA ILE A 312 12.83 -22.32 17.45
C ILE A 312 12.54 -23.70 16.84
N VAL A 313 11.29 -24.07 16.87
CA VAL A 313 10.78 -25.29 16.26
C VAL A 313 9.63 -24.92 15.32
N VAL A 314 9.69 -25.38 14.08
CA VAL A 314 8.60 -25.20 13.12
C VAL A 314 7.53 -26.25 13.38
N ALA A 315 6.29 -25.80 13.54
CA ALA A 315 5.16 -26.68 13.85
C ALA A 315 3.86 -26.16 13.25
N ASP A 316 2.90 -27.07 13.05
CA ASP A 316 1.52 -26.73 12.71
C ASP A 316 0.80 -26.26 13.98
N LEU A 317 0.39 -25.00 13.99
CA LEU A 317 -0.36 -24.38 15.08
C LEU A 317 -1.82 -24.08 14.70
N SER A 318 -2.38 -24.70 13.65
CA SER A 318 -3.76 -24.45 13.17
C SER A 318 -4.80 -24.60 14.27
N ASP A 319 -4.74 -25.67 15.05
CA ASP A 319 -5.68 -25.95 16.15
C ASP A 319 -5.13 -25.56 17.54
N TRP A 320 -3.94 -24.93 17.59
CA TRP A 320 -3.23 -24.66 18.84
C TRP A 320 -3.00 -25.93 19.71
N ARG A 321 -2.91 -27.11 19.10
CA ARG A 321 -2.70 -28.39 19.83
C ARG A 321 -1.25 -28.68 20.13
N TYR A 322 -0.33 -28.22 19.26
CA TYR A 322 1.08 -28.46 19.46
C TYR A 322 1.58 -27.77 20.73
N ARG A 323 2.34 -28.49 21.53
CA ARG A 323 2.97 -27.96 22.76
C ARG A 323 4.47 -28.02 22.64
N PRO A 324 5.15 -26.88 22.51
CA PRO A 324 6.60 -26.87 22.47
C PRO A 324 7.19 -27.35 23.80
N ARG A 325 8.33 -28.03 23.72
CA ARG A 325 9.05 -28.50 24.90
C ARG A 325 9.53 -27.33 25.74
N ARG A 326 9.93 -27.61 26.98
CA ARG A 326 10.47 -26.62 27.89
C ARG A 326 11.69 -25.92 27.27
N GLY A 327 11.62 -24.60 27.12
CA GLY A 327 12.67 -23.78 26.51
C GLY A 327 12.49 -23.54 25.00
N GLN A 328 11.62 -24.26 24.32
CA GLN A 328 11.36 -24.09 22.89
C GLN A 328 10.28 -23.06 22.58
N VAL A 329 10.35 -22.53 21.38
CA VAL A 329 9.34 -21.64 20.77
C VAL A 329 8.89 -22.25 19.47
N ALA A 330 7.62 -22.61 19.37
CA ALA A 330 7.04 -23.10 18.14
C ALA A 330 6.57 -21.94 17.26
N VAL A 331 6.84 -22.01 15.96
CA VAL A 331 6.48 -21.03 14.95
C VAL A 331 5.77 -21.70 13.80
N ASP A 332 4.64 -21.16 13.42
CA ASP A 332 3.89 -21.51 12.22
C ASP A 332 3.92 -20.35 11.23
N PRO A 333 4.75 -20.41 10.19
CA PRO A 333 4.89 -19.29 9.24
C PRO A 333 3.69 -19.16 8.31
N GLU A 334 2.92 -20.24 8.07
CA GLU A 334 1.74 -20.22 7.17
C GLU A 334 0.56 -19.48 7.78
N LEU A 335 0.46 -19.50 9.12
CA LEU A 335 -0.58 -18.78 9.87
C LEU A 335 -0.05 -17.55 10.62
N GLY A 336 1.26 -17.39 10.73
CA GLY A 336 1.85 -16.33 11.54
C GLY A 336 1.56 -16.51 13.03
N ARG A 337 1.66 -17.75 13.56
CA ARG A 337 1.36 -18.09 14.94
C ARG A 337 2.62 -18.48 15.71
N ILE A 338 2.65 -18.17 17.03
CA ILE A 338 3.77 -18.42 17.92
C ILE A 338 3.25 -19.08 19.20
N ALA A 339 3.90 -20.14 19.67
CA ALA A 339 3.63 -20.73 20.97
C ALA A 339 4.93 -20.93 21.76
N PHE A 340 4.92 -20.54 23.04
CA PHE A 340 6.07 -20.66 23.91
C PHE A 340 5.94 -21.83 24.87
N GLY A 341 7.04 -22.57 25.05
CA GLY A 341 7.15 -23.57 26.10
C GLY A 341 7.25 -22.94 27.49
N SER A 342 6.95 -23.69 28.54
CA SER A 342 6.83 -23.18 29.91
C SER A 342 8.04 -22.41 30.45
N ARG A 343 9.26 -22.73 29.98
CA ARG A 343 10.49 -22.06 30.40
C ARG A 343 10.88 -20.87 29.53
N SER A 344 10.34 -20.81 28.32
CA SER A 344 10.58 -19.73 27.36
C SER A 344 9.48 -18.68 27.36
N ALA A 345 8.46 -18.82 28.20
CA ALA A 345 7.35 -17.87 28.32
C ALA A 345 7.83 -16.44 28.57
N PRO A 346 7.34 -15.46 27.81
CA PRO A 346 7.70 -14.06 28.00
C PRO A 346 7.12 -13.51 29.32
N ARG A 347 7.85 -12.62 29.97
CA ARG A 347 7.43 -11.95 31.21
C ARG A 347 6.81 -10.59 30.94
N GLN A 348 7.40 -9.80 30.05
CA GLN A 348 6.98 -8.43 29.72
C GLN A 348 6.24 -8.35 28.40
N GLY A 349 6.58 -9.20 27.42
CA GLY A 349 5.95 -9.20 26.12
C GLY A 349 6.84 -9.79 25.03
N ILE A 350 6.32 -9.75 23.81
CA ILE A 350 6.99 -10.22 22.60
C ILE A 350 6.94 -9.09 21.60
N TRP A 351 8.09 -8.84 20.96
CA TRP A 351 8.21 -7.95 19.81
C TRP A 351 8.67 -8.76 18.60
N VAL A 352 8.12 -8.45 17.46
CA VAL A 352 8.42 -9.17 16.22
C VAL A 352 8.78 -8.18 15.10
N ASP A 353 9.73 -8.62 14.26
CA ASP A 353 9.87 -8.07 12.92
C ASP A 353 9.41 -9.17 11.97
N TYR A 354 8.66 -8.80 10.95
CA TYR A 354 8.22 -9.74 9.93
C TYR A 354 7.83 -9.03 8.65
N HIS A 355 7.66 -9.82 7.58
CA HIS A 355 7.15 -9.33 6.31
C HIS A 355 5.80 -9.99 6.02
N TYR A 356 4.86 -9.16 5.57
CA TYR A 356 3.55 -9.61 5.08
C TYR A 356 3.36 -9.18 3.64
N ALA A 357 2.46 -9.85 2.90
CA ALA A 357 2.19 -9.52 1.51
C ALA A 357 1.07 -8.49 1.38
N HIS A 358 1.28 -7.45 0.56
CA HIS A 358 0.25 -6.48 0.20
C HIS A 358 0.51 -5.88 -1.19
N ALA A 359 -0.54 -5.45 -1.89
CA ALA A 359 -0.43 -5.00 -3.28
C ALA A 359 0.17 -3.60 -3.44
N ALA A 360 -0.17 -2.68 -2.56
CA ALA A 360 0.16 -1.25 -2.67
C ALA A 360 0.54 -0.62 -1.33
N ASP A 361 0.98 0.63 -1.38
CA ASP A 361 1.16 1.51 -0.22
C ASP A 361 -0.19 2.13 0.15
N LEU A 362 -0.99 1.37 0.91
CA LEU A 362 -2.35 1.69 1.28
C LEU A 362 -2.56 1.44 2.78
N GLY A 363 -3.19 2.39 3.47
CA GLY A 363 -3.42 2.31 4.91
C GLY A 363 -2.15 2.53 5.73
N GLY A 364 -2.18 2.20 7.02
CA GLY A 364 -1.01 2.30 7.91
C GLY A 364 0.08 1.29 7.54
N GLY A 365 1.27 1.75 7.20
CA GLY A 365 2.39 0.92 6.78
C GLY A 365 3.74 1.59 6.96
N GLU A 366 4.82 0.80 6.96
CA GLU A 366 6.21 1.29 7.03
C GLU A 366 6.74 1.62 5.63
N TYR A 367 6.10 2.53 4.92
CA TYR A 367 6.50 3.00 3.59
C TYR A 367 6.70 4.53 3.58
N GLU A 368 7.40 5.03 2.59
CA GLU A 368 7.63 6.46 2.40
C GLU A 368 6.32 7.17 2.07
N ARG A 369 6.11 8.33 2.68
CA ARG A 369 4.93 9.17 2.49
C ARG A 369 5.34 10.59 2.17
N ASP A 370 4.66 11.20 1.21
CA ASP A 370 4.85 12.61 0.93
C ASP A 370 4.37 13.46 2.10
N ARG A 371 5.21 14.35 2.56
CA ARG A 371 4.94 15.23 3.71
C ARG A 371 5.14 16.67 3.32
N GLU A 372 4.14 17.48 3.62
CA GLU A 372 4.30 18.92 3.48
C GLU A 372 5.15 19.46 4.64
N PRO A 373 6.24 20.19 4.34
CA PRO A 373 7.02 20.84 5.39
C PRO A 373 6.19 21.97 6.03
N ARG A 374 6.13 21.97 7.37
CA ARG A 374 5.48 23.03 8.17
C ARG A 374 6.49 23.62 9.15
N PRO A 375 7.33 24.54 8.70
CA PRO A 375 8.45 25.06 9.51
C PRO A 375 7.99 25.82 10.76
N ASP A 376 6.77 26.36 10.76
CA ASP A 376 6.22 27.16 11.86
C ASP A 376 5.46 26.33 12.91
N ALA A 377 5.36 25.00 12.74
CA ALA A 377 4.65 24.12 13.66
C ALA A 377 5.51 23.74 14.87
N GLY A 378 4.90 23.69 16.05
CA GLY A 378 5.50 23.07 17.24
C GLY A 378 5.69 21.57 17.01
N PHE A 379 6.86 21.01 17.35
CA PHE A 379 7.22 19.64 17.02
C PHE A 379 7.47 18.81 18.29
N TYR A 380 6.67 17.74 18.49
CA TYR A 380 6.64 16.92 19.71
C TYR A 380 6.81 15.44 19.35
N ARG A 381 7.92 14.83 19.79
CA ARG A 381 8.23 13.42 19.52
C ARG A 381 7.78 12.50 20.64
N VAL A 382 7.10 11.41 20.24
CA VAL A 382 6.59 10.37 21.14
C VAL A 382 7.27 9.05 20.85
N GLY A 383 7.75 8.36 21.89
CA GLY A 383 8.33 7.04 21.74
C GLY A 383 9.41 6.71 22.76
N PRO A 384 10.01 5.51 22.67
CA PRO A 384 11.15 5.13 23.51
C PRO A 384 12.34 6.07 23.29
N GLY A 385 12.90 6.61 24.38
CA GLY A 385 14.02 7.55 24.29
C GLY A 385 13.67 8.95 23.79
N GLN A 386 12.39 9.22 23.52
CA GLN A 386 11.91 10.56 23.17
C GLN A 386 11.45 11.34 24.42
N PRO A 387 11.25 12.66 24.30
CA PRO A 387 10.77 13.48 25.41
C PRO A 387 9.44 13.03 26.00
N TYR A 388 8.55 12.50 25.15
CA TYR A 388 7.23 12.02 25.55
C TYR A 388 7.09 10.52 25.29
N ARG A 389 6.49 9.81 26.23
CA ARG A 389 6.19 8.38 26.10
C ARG A 389 4.75 8.11 25.66
N GLN A 390 3.85 9.05 25.96
CA GLN A 390 2.43 8.98 25.64
C GLN A 390 2.04 10.11 24.71
N ILE A 391 1.06 9.85 23.85
CA ILE A 391 0.55 10.81 22.87
C ILE A 391 -0.10 12.00 23.59
N MET A 392 -0.89 11.72 24.65
CA MET A 392 -1.57 12.76 25.40
C MET A 392 -0.62 13.67 26.19
N ASP A 393 0.56 13.19 26.59
CA ASP A 393 1.56 14.05 27.23
C ASP A 393 2.17 15.04 26.23
N ALA A 394 2.45 14.61 25.01
CA ALA A 394 2.90 15.48 23.92
C ALA A 394 1.82 16.50 23.54
N TYR A 395 0.55 16.08 23.47
CA TYR A 395 -0.56 16.97 23.20
C TYR A 395 -0.72 18.06 24.27
N ARG A 396 -0.69 17.69 25.56
CA ARG A 396 -0.75 18.65 26.68
C ARG A 396 0.43 19.62 26.66
N ALA A 397 1.62 19.17 26.33
CA ALA A 397 2.81 20.01 26.19
C ALA A 397 2.61 21.03 25.05
N TRP A 398 2.12 20.61 23.89
CA TRP A 398 1.79 21.51 22.80
C TRP A 398 0.77 22.57 23.21
N GLN A 399 -0.34 22.18 23.85
CA GLN A 399 -1.34 23.12 24.35
C GLN A 399 -0.75 24.13 25.34
N HIS A 400 0.14 23.65 26.24
CA HIS A 400 0.81 24.52 27.21
C HIS A 400 1.73 25.55 26.52
N ASP A 401 2.53 25.09 25.55
CA ASP A 401 3.46 25.95 24.79
C ASP A 401 2.71 26.99 23.96
N ARG A 402 1.60 26.59 23.32
CA ARG A 402 0.71 27.48 22.58
C ARG A 402 0.09 28.56 23.48
N ARG A 403 -0.49 28.17 24.61
CA ARG A 403 -1.08 29.12 25.59
C ARG A 403 -0.04 30.07 26.15
N ALA A 404 1.20 29.65 26.29
CA ALA A 404 2.33 30.46 26.68
C ALA A 404 2.93 31.32 25.56
N GLY A 405 2.41 31.25 24.33
CA GLY A 405 2.93 31.98 23.17
C GLY A 405 4.30 31.53 22.69
N ARG A 406 4.75 30.31 23.07
CA ARG A 406 6.03 29.72 22.65
C ARG A 406 5.97 29.09 21.27
N THR A 407 4.80 28.65 20.86
CA THR A 407 4.53 28.05 19.54
C THR A 407 3.28 28.66 18.92
N GLY A 408 3.20 28.56 17.57
CA GLY A 408 2.01 28.96 16.84
C GLY A 408 0.83 27.98 17.03
N PRO A 409 -0.29 28.20 16.32
CA PRO A 409 -1.46 27.36 16.41
C PRO A 409 -1.27 25.97 15.75
N ALA A 410 -0.18 25.75 15.03
CA ALA A 410 0.13 24.48 14.41
C ALA A 410 1.00 23.60 15.32
N GLY A 411 0.59 22.35 15.53
CA GLY A 411 1.32 21.36 16.31
C GLY A 411 1.44 20.03 15.59
N ILE A 412 2.63 19.44 15.62
CA ILE A 412 2.93 18.12 15.05
C ILE A 412 3.34 17.19 16.18
N ILE A 413 2.57 16.14 16.37
CA ILE A 413 2.90 15.03 17.28
C ILE A 413 3.38 13.86 16.41
N GLU A 414 4.68 13.54 16.48
CA GLU A 414 5.28 12.48 15.67
C GLU A 414 5.64 11.27 16.51
N ILE A 415 5.06 10.11 16.17
CA ILE A 415 5.32 8.84 16.83
C ILE A 415 6.48 8.14 16.12
N THR A 416 7.58 7.88 16.85
CA THR A 416 8.88 7.50 16.28
C THR A 416 9.13 5.99 16.19
N HIS A 417 8.16 5.14 16.51
CA HIS A 417 8.34 3.68 16.44
C HIS A 417 7.01 2.94 16.18
N SER A 418 7.10 1.70 15.73
CA SER A 418 5.94 0.83 15.42
C SER A 418 5.35 0.14 16.67
N GLY A 419 5.35 0.83 17.81
CA GLY A 419 4.79 0.33 19.07
C GLY A 419 3.28 0.43 19.16
N ALA A 420 2.71 -0.16 20.23
CA ALA A 420 1.30 -0.04 20.56
C ALA A 420 1.06 0.97 21.67
N TYR A 421 0.13 1.87 21.43
CA TYR A 421 -0.32 2.89 22.38
C TYR A 421 -1.74 2.57 22.82
N GLN A 422 -1.93 2.45 24.13
CA GLN A 422 -3.22 2.21 24.78
C GLN A 422 -3.55 3.43 25.62
N GLU A 423 -4.15 4.42 25.01
CA GLU A 423 -4.47 5.70 25.63
C GLU A 423 -5.88 6.13 25.22
N GLN A 424 -6.58 6.83 26.11
CA GLN A 424 -7.75 7.59 25.73
C GLN A 424 -7.28 8.90 25.10
N LEU A 425 -7.62 9.11 23.84
CA LEU A 425 -7.21 10.29 23.07
C LEU A 425 -8.37 11.28 22.98
N ASP A 426 -8.27 12.37 23.74
CA ASP A 426 -9.24 13.48 23.74
C ASP A 426 -8.54 14.75 23.24
N PHE A 427 -8.84 15.18 22.03
CA PHE A 427 -8.30 16.40 21.43
C PHE A 427 -9.35 17.51 21.45
N ASP A 428 -9.25 18.39 22.45
CA ASP A 428 -10.07 19.60 22.54
C ASP A 428 -9.32 20.77 21.91
N LEU A 429 -9.82 21.26 20.77
CA LEU A 429 -9.13 22.23 19.92
C LEU A 429 -9.78 23.60 20.00
N ASP A 430 -8.97 24.63 20.24
CA ASP A 430 -9.40 26.02 20.22
C ASP A 430 -9.46 26.55 18.76
N PRO A 431 -10.18 27.65 18.50
CA PRO A 431 -10.18 28.28 17.17
C PRO A 431 -8.77 28.55 16.62
N GLY A 432 -8.57 28.21 15.34
CA GLY A 432 -7.29 28.35 14.65
C GLY A 432 -6.31 27.20 14.84
N ASP A 433 -6.58 26.23 15.72
CA ASP A 433 -5.72 25.07 15.95
C ASP A 433 -5.58 24.17 14.74
N ARG A 434 -4.33 23.72 14.49
CA ARG A 434 -3.97 22.77 13.43
C ARG A 434 -3.11 21.67 14.01
N LEU A 435 -3.73 20.56 14.40
CA LEU A 435 -3.04 19.41 14.98
C LEU A 435 -2.74 18.36 13.93
N GLU A 436 -1.51 17.89 13.86
CA GLU A 436 -1.12 16.73 13.07
C GLU A 436 -0.57 15.64 13.98
N LEU A 437 -1.26 14.49 14.04
CA LEU A 437 -0.79 13.27 14.68
C LEU A 437 -0.28 12.33 13.59
N ARG A 438 1.03 12.07 13.55
CA ARG A 438 1.63 11.30 12.49
C ARG A 438 2.63 10.24 12.95
N ALA A 439 2.78 9.23 12.14
CA ALA A 439 3.88 8.28 12.27
C ALA A 439 5.18 8.87 11.69
N ALA A 440 6.32 8.60 12.29
CA ALA A 440 7.62 8.87 11.67
C ALA A 440 7.82 8.04 10.42
N GLU A 441 8.76 8.42 9.56
CA GLU A 441 9.08 7.68 8.35
C GLU A 441 9.55 6.25 8.69
N GLY A 442 9.08 5.26 7.91
CA GLY A 442 9.41 3.87 8.16
C GLY A 442 8.83 3.30 9.45
N THR A 443 7.79 3.91 10.02
CA THR A 443 7.11 3.38 11.22
C THR A 443 5.60 3.22 11.01
N ARG A 444 5.01 2.27 11.72
CA ARG A 444 3.57 2.04 11.79
C ARG A 444 3.12 1.92 13.24
N PRO A 445 2.89 3.02 13.94
CA PRO A 445 2.34 2.98 15.30
C PRO A 445 0.93 2.43 15.30
N VAL A 446 0.60 1.69 16.36
CA VAL A 446 -0.72 1.10 16.56
C VAL A 446 -1.38 1.79 17.75
N ILE A 447 -2.51 2.43 17.51
CA ILE A 447 -3.36 3.02 18.55
C ILE A 447 -4.46 2.01 18.85
N ARG A 448 -4.50 1.51 20.08
CA ARG A 448 -5.52 0.57 20.54
C ARG A 448 -6.50 1.28 21.46
N LEU A 449 -7.67 1.52 20.94
CA LEU A 449 -8.78 2.13 21.67
C LEU A 449 -9.57 1.00 22.34
N LEU A 450 -9.19 0.63 23.56
CA LEU A 450 -9.81 -0.45 24.33
C LEU A 450 -10.85 0.07 25.28
N ASP A 451 -12.00 -0.61 25.34
CA ASP A 451 -13.00 -0.41 26.37
C ASP A 451 -12.60 -1.17 27.65
N TRP A 452 -11.86 -0.52 28.53
CA TRP A 452 -11.53 -1.07 29.86
C TRP A 452 -12.63 -0.80 30.89
N TYR A 453 -13.49 0.17 30.63
CA TYR A 453 -14.58 0.58 31.52
C TYR A 453 -15.85 0.72 30.71
N SER A 454 -16.75 -0.23 30.86
CA SER A 454 -17.98 -0.46 30.10
C SER A 454 -18.99 0.70 29.99
N ASN A 455 -18.68 1.89 30.45
CA ASN A 455 -19.59 3.04 30.53
C ASN A 455 -19.06 4.33 29.85
N ARG A 456 -17.98 4.30 29.08
CA ARG A 456 -17.52 5.46 28.34
C ARG A 456 -17.48 5.17 26.85
N PRO A 457 -18.01 6.06 26.00
CA PRO A 457 -17.84 5.97 24.56
C PRO A 457 -16.40 6.36 24.23
N ASP A 458 -15.53 5.38 24.01
CA ASP A 458 -14.09 5.58 24.06
C ASP A 458 -13.45 5.42 22.74
N ALA A 459 -13.74 6.39 21.95
CA ALA A 459 -13.11 6.66 20.70
C ALA A 459 -11.93 7.62 20.88
N LEU A 460 -11.18 7.81 19.83
CA LEU A 460 -10.40 9.02 19.67
C LEU A 460 -11.38 10.17 19.47
N ASN A 461 -11.50 11.04 20.47
CA ASN A 461 -12.42 12.16 20.42
C ASN A 461 -11.72 13.42 19.90
N ILE A 462 -12.30 14.03 18.89
CA ILE A 462 -11.84 15.30 18.30
C ILE A 462 -12.96 16.30 18.47
N ARG A 463 -12.75 17.34 19.26
CA ARG A 463 -13.77 18.32 19.59
C ARG A 463 -13.30 19.75 19.33
N ALA A 464 -14.11 20.53 18.67
CA ALA A 464 -13.94 21.98 18.68
C ALA A 464 -14.54 22.55 19.96
N VAL A 465 -13.77 23.31 20.71
CA VAL A 465 -14.18 23.91 22.00
C VAL A 465 -15.22 25.01 21.78
N SER A 466 -15.14 25.75 20.69
CA SER A 466 -16.07 26.84 20.35
C SER A 466 -17.09 26.35 19.34
N GLU A 467 -18.37 26.60 19.62
CA GLU A 467 -19.49 26.33 18.70
C GLU A 467 -19.65 27.44 17.66
N ASP A 468 -19.35 28.69 18.04
CA ASP A 468 -19.43 29.87 17.15
C ASP A 468 -18.03 30.33 16.76
N CYS A 469 -17.55 29.85 15.59
CA CYS A 469 -16.25 30.20 15.07
C CYS A 469 -16.35 30.53 13.56
N ALA A 470 -15.64 31.59 13.15
CA ALA A 470 -15.60 31.94 11.71
C ALA A 470 -15.02 30.79 10.89
N PRO A 471 -15.50 30.49 9.68
CA PRO A 471 -15.08 29.33 8.88
C PRO A 471 -13.57 29.19 8.70
N HIS A 472 -12.84 30.31 8.61
CA HIS A 472 -11.37 30.32 8.44
C HIS A 472 -10.59 30.10 9.75
N GLU A 473 -11.25 30.22 10.89
CA GLU A 473 -10.68 29.99 12.24
C GLU A 473 -11.03 28.61 12.80
N ARG A 474 -11.86 27.81 12.11
CA ARG A 474 -12.23 26.47 12.55
C ARG A 474 -10.99 25.58 12.66
N PRO A 475 -10.84 24.84 13.76
CA PRO A 475 -9.69 23.97 13.97
C PRO A 475 -9.66 22.79 13.01
N SER A 476 -8.48 22.24 12.75
CA SER A 476 -8.29 21.09 11.88
C SER A 476 -7.37 20.03 12.47
N VAL A 477 -7.61 18.77 12.09
CA VAL A 477 -6.81 17.62 12.52
C VAL A 477 -6.38 16.80 11.31
N VAL A 478 -5.13 16.34 11.33
CA VAL A 478 -4.57 15.39 10.35
C VAL A 478 -4.09 14.15 11.09
N LEU A 479 -4.54 12.98 10.65
CA LEU A 479 -4.09 11.66 11.11
C LEU A 479 -3.33 10.99 9.96
N ASP A 480 -2.03 10.70 10.14
CA ASP A 480 -1.16 10.24 9.06
C ASP A 480 -0.32 9.02 9.45
N GLY A 481 -0.45 7.93 8.71
CA GLY A 481 0.39 6.73 8.82
C GLY A 481 0.06 5.83 10.02
N LEU A 482 -1.13 5.93 10.57
CA LEU A 482 -1.54 5.25 11.80
C LEU A 482 -2.29 3.93 11.51
N LEU A 483 -2.16 2.97 12.42
CA LEU A 483 -3.10 1.85 12.53
C LEU A 483 -3.92 2.04 13.81
N VAL A 484 -5.23 2.26 13.65
CA VAL A 484 -6.18 2.41 14.76
C VAL A 484 -7.02 1.15 14.86
N ALA A 485 -6.95 0.47 15.98
CA ALA A 485 -7.73 -0.75 16.29
C ALA A 485 -8.56 -0.54 17.56
N GLY A 486 -9.75 -1.11 17.60
CA GLY A 486 -10.74 -0.90 18.65
C GLY A 486 -11.78 0.13 18.21
N ARG A 487 -12.30 0.92 19.16
CA ARG A 487 -13.38 1.88 18.88
C ARG A 487 -12.98 2.95 17.85
N GLY A 488 -13.99 3.60 17.27
CA GLY A 488 -13.81 4.55 16.18
C GLY A 488 -13.35 5.94 16.63
N ILE A 489 -13.39 6.86 15.67
CA ILE A 489 -13.09 8.30 15.88
C ILE A 489 -14.39 9.05 15.97
N ASN A 490 -14.59 9.85 17.03
CA ASN A 490 -15.71 10.77 17.17
C ASN A 490 -15.27 12.21 16.87
N VAL A 491 -16.00 12.88 16.01
CA VAL A 491 -15.77 14.28 15.64
C VAL A 491 -16.99 15.11 16.02
N THR A 492 -16.79 16.14 16.84
CA THR A 492 -17.90 17.00 17.31
C THR A 492 -17.56 18.47 17.24
N GLY A 493 -18.59 19.32 17.12
CA GLY A 493 -18.47 20.77 17.18
C GLY A 493 -18.05 21.42 15.86
N ALA A 494 -17.75 22.73 15.89
CA ALA A 494 -17.45 23.54 14.73
C ALA A 494 -16.03 23.30 14.17
N MET A 495 -15.76 22.09 13.68
CA MET A 495 -14.50 21.70 13.05
C MET A 495 -14.42 22.21 11.59
N GLY A 496 -13.22 22.58 11.15
CA GLY A 496 -12.94 22.97 9.77
C GLY A 496 -12.67 21.76 8.86
N ALA A 497 -11.67 20.95 9.25
CA ALA A 497 -11.31 19.75 8.50
C ALA A 497 -10.79 18.63 9.41
N VAL A 498 -11.11 17.40 9.00
CA VAL A 498 -10.49 16.18 9.53
C VAL A 498 -9.93 15.41 8.35
N VAL A 499 -8.62 15.22 8.35
CA VAL A 499 -7.90 14.53 7.27
C VAL A 499 -7.35 13.21 7.80
N VAL A 500 -7.69 12.11 7.14
CA VAL A 500 -7.16 10.77 7.41
C VAL A 500 -6.40 10.31 6.18
N ARG A 501 -5.09 10.22 6.28
CA ARG A 501 -4.25 9.81 5.17
C ARG A 501 -3.28 8.71 5.55
N HIS A 502 -3.02 7.78 4.62
CA HIS A 502 -2.10 6.65 4.82
C HIS A 502 -2.37 5.90 6.13
N SER A 503 -3.63 5.84 6.56
CA SER A 503 -4.01 5.29 7.86
C SER A 503 -5.01 4.16 7.70
N THR A 504 -4.99 3.24 8.65
CA THR A 504 -5.98 2.18 8.73
C THR A 504 -6.80 2.33 10.01
N LEU A 505 -8.10 2.51 9.87
CA LEU A 505 -9.09 2.33 10.92
C LEU A 505 -9.69 0.95 10.71
N VAL A 506 -9.29 -0.02 11.53
CA VAL A 506 -9.58 -1.43 11.28
C VAL A 506 -11.09 -1.68 11.12
N PRO A 507 -11.55 -2.17 9.95
CA PRO A 507 -12.96 -2.48 9.74
C PRO A 507 -13.47 -3.49 10.77
N GLY A 508 -14.57 -3.14 11.48
CA GLY A 508 -15.08 -3.94 12.60
C GLY A 508 -14.19 -3.96 13.83
N TRP A 509 -13.39 -2.90 14.04
CA TRP A 509 -12.56 -2.58 15.21
C TRP A 509 -11.37 -3.50 15.47
N SER A 510 -11.51 -4.80 15.27
CA SER A 510 -10.45 -5.83 15.41
C SER A 510 -10.81 -7.06 14.59
N LEU A 511 -9.88 -8.01 14.51
CA LEU A 511 -10.04 -9.21 13.71
C LEU A 511 -9.98 -10.47 14.56
N GLU A 512 -10.80 -11.44 14.18
CA GLU A 512 -10.68 -12.84 14.62
C GLU A 512 -9.54 -13.54 13.84
N PRO A 513 -9.07 -14.71 14.27
CA PRO A 513 -7.97 -15.40 13.59
C PRO A 513 -8.17 -15.60 12.08
N GLU A 514 -9.37 -15.91 11.64
CA GLU A 514 -9.70 -16.12 10.22
C GLU A 514 -9.97 -14.81 9.44
N CYS A 515 -9.49 -13.68 9.94
CA CYS A 515 -9.73 -12.33 9.40
C CYS A 515 -11.23 -11.95 9.33
N ALA A 516 -12.07 -12.53 10.18
CA ALA A 516 -13.43 -12.06 10.36
C ALA A 516 -13.44 -10.81 11.26
N PRO A 517 -14.28 -9.80 10.98
CA PRO A 517 -14.38 -8.62 11.83
C PRO A 517 -15.01 -8.98 13.17
N HIS A 518 -14.48 -8.44 14.27
CA HIS A 518 -14.99 -8.70 15.62
C HIS A 518 -16.32 -7.96 15.90
N SER A 519 -16.39 -6.69 15.53
CA SER A 519 -17.55 -5.80 15.73
C SER A 519 -17.99 -5.17 14.40
N PRO A 520 -18.60 -5.97 13.49
CA PRO A 520 -18.82 -5.55 12.11
C PRO A 520 -19.88 -4.45 11.93
N GLU A 521 -20.70 -4.18 12.96
CA GLU A 521 -21.79 -3.19 12.92
C GLU A 521 -21.36 -1.82 13.49
N GLU A 522 -20.17 -1.74 14.05
CA GLU A 522 -19.71 -0.55 14.74
C GLU A 522 -18.94 0.40 13.81
N PRO A 523 -19.20 1.73 13.86
CA PRO A 523 -18.57 2.68 12.97
C PRO A 523 -17.10 2.93 13.29
N SER A 524 -16.30 3.17 12.25
CA SER A 524 -14.92 3.63 12.38
C SER A 524 -14.81 5.13 12.58
N ILE A 525 -15.75 5.90 12.01
CA ILE A 525 -15.83 7.35 12.19
C ILE A 525 -17.28 7.74 12.46
N VAL A 526 -17.50 8.54 13.49
CA VAL A 526 -18.78 9.19 13.78
C VAL A 526 -18.60 10.70 13.68
N LEU A 527 -19.37 11.32 12.80
CA LEU A 527 -19.47 12.77 12.66
C LEU A 527 -20.75 13.22 13.35
N ASP A 528 -20.64 13.69 14.60
CA ASP A 528 -21.79 14.07 15.41
C ASP A 528 -21.89 15.59 15.55
N ARG A 529 -22.90 16.19 14.93
CA ARG A 529 -23.18 17.64 14.95
C ARG A 529 -21.91 18.47 14.74
N THR A 530 -21.24 18.19 13.64
CA THR A 530 -19.99 18.87 13.28
C THR A 530 -20.14 19.58 11.94
N THR A 531 -19.27 20.55 11.67
CA THR A 531 -19.15 21.21 10.38
C THR A 531 -17.89 20.76 9.61
N ALA A 532 -17.28 19.66 10.03
CA ALA A 532 -16.03 19.18 9.49
C ALA A 532 -16.13 18.77 8.02
N CYS A 533 -15.23 19.25 7.17
CA CYS A 533 -14.93 18.61 5.90
C CYS A 533 -14.06 17.37 6.19
N LEU A 534 -14.57 16.16 5.90
CA LEU A 534 -13.83 14.92 6.07
C LEU A 534 -13.08 14.59 4.78
N GLN A 535 -11.76 14.43 4.87
CA GLN A 535 -10.90 14.03 3.75
C GLN A 535 -10.18 12.72 4.08
N ILE A 536 -10.31 11.75 3.18
CA ILE A 536 -9.74 10.41 3.34
C ILE A 536 -8.90 10.10 2.09
N GLU A 537 -7.60 9.83 2.29
CA GLU A 537 -6.65 9.58 1.21
C GLU A 537 -5.76 8.37 1.53
N HIS A 538 -5.55 7.48 0.56
CA HIS A 538 -4.70 6.28 0.67
C HIS A 538 -4.93 5.48 1.96
N SER A 539 -6.20 5.37 2.39
CA SER A 539 -6.56 4.84 3.71
C SER A 539 -7.53 3.66 3.61
N ILE A 540 -7.57 2.87 4.66
CA ILE A 540 -8.54 1.77 4.83
C ILE A 540 -9.39 2.10 6.06
N LEU A 541 -10.71 2.12 5.89
CA LEU A 541 -11.65 2.43 6.97
C LEU A 541 -12.80 1.44 6.99
N GLY A 542 -13.41 1.28 8.16
CA GLY A 542 -14.73 0.69 8.32
C GLY A 542 -15.83 1.71 7.95
N THR A 543 -16.96 1.66 8.63
CA THR A 543 -18.13 2.48 8.30
C THR A 543 -18.03 3.92 8.82
N ILE A 544 -18.75 4.82 8.17
CA ILE A 544 -18.88 6.24 8.57
C ILE A 544 -20.34 6.52 8.92
N GLU A 545 -20.57 7.01 10.13
CA GLU A 545 -21.89 7.44 10.59
C GLU A 545 -21.95 8.97 10.69
N VAL A 546 -23.01 9.57 10.16
CA VAL A 546 -23.23 11.02 10.17
C VAL A 546 -24.48 11.33 10.98
N ILE A 547 -24.31 12.03 12.09
CA ILE A 547 -25.39 12.46 12.99
C ILE A 547 -25.48 13.98 12.93
N GLY A 548 -26.56 14.51 12.37
CA GLY A 548 -26.76 15.95 12.23
C GLY A 548 -28.23 16.31 12.06
N ASP A 549 -28.55 17.59 12.11
CA ASP A 549 -29.87 18.12 11.89
C ASP A 549 -30.00 18.63 10.43
N GLU A 550 -30.71 17.87 9.60
CA GLU A 550 -30.93 18.20 8.18
C GLU A 550 -31.69 19.54 7.96
N VAL A 551 -32.30 20.06 9.01
CA VAL A 551 -33.13 21.29 8.93
C VAL A 551 -32.32 22.55 9.21
N SER A 552 -31.34 22.44 10.13
CA SER A 552 -30.59 23.61 10.62
C SER A 552 -29.14 23.68 10.12
N GLU A 553 -28.62 22.58 9.56
CA GLU A 553 -27.21 22.46 9.18
C GLU A 553 -27.08 22.26 7.66
N ASP A 554 -25.99 22.77 7.06
CA ASP A 554 -25.60 22.43 5.70
C ASP A 554 -25.04 21.01 5.62
N PRO A 555 -25.22 20.29 4.50
CA PRO A 555 -24.66 18.94 4.35
C PRO A 555 -23.14 18.96 4.41
N LEU A 556 -22.55 17.98 5.10
CA LEU A 556 -21.11 17.84 5.25
C LEU A 556 -20.43 17.46 3.92
N ASP A 557 -19.29 18.06 3.62
CA ASP A 557 -18.44 17.62 2.50
C ASP A 557 -17.53 16.46 2.92
N ILE A 558 -17.66 15.32 2.21
CA ILE A 558 -16.84 14.12 2.44
C ILE A 558 -16.11 13.77 1.16
N HIS A 559 -14.78 13.81 1.21
CA HIS A 559 -13.90 13.49 0.10
C HIS A 559 -13.14 12.19 0.39
N ILE A 560 -13.30 11.18 -0.47
CA ILE A 560 -12.60 9.89 -0.36
C ILE A 560 -11.84 9.64 -1.66
N ARG A 561 -10.53 9.47 -1.55
CA ARG A 561 -9.65 9.25 -2.69
C ARG A 561 -8.69 8.09 -2.41
N ASP A 562 -8.47 7.21 -3.42
CA ASP A 562 -7.49 6.13 -3.37
C ASP A 562 -7.61 5.28 -2.09
N SER A 563 -8.84 5.00 -1.65
CA SER A 563 -9.11 4.46 -0.33
C SER A 563 -10.13 3.33 -0.38
N VAL A 564 -10.19 2.54 0.69
CA VAL A 564 -11.22 1.52 0.89
C VAL A 564 -12.13 1.93 2.04
N LEU A 565 -13.43 1.93 1.78
CA LEU A 565 -14.48 2.04 2.79
C LEU A 565 -15.16 0.66 2.90
N ASP A 566 -15.05 0.00 4.04
CA ASP A 566 -15.37 -1.41 4.20
C ASP A 566 -16.37 -1.65 5.34
N ALA A 567 -17.62 -1.88 4.98
CA ALA A 567 -18.66 -2.28 5.92
C ALA A 567 -18.63 -3.79 6.25
N THR A 568 -17.59 -4.50 5.81
CA THR A 568 -17.39 -5.93 6.03
C THR A 568 -18.37 -6.88 5.33
N ALA A 569 -19.42 -6.34 4.69
CA ALA A 569 -20.38 -7.08 3.87
C ALA A 569 -21.06 -6.16 2.85
N ASP A 570 -21.50 -6.71 1.71
CA ASP A 570 -22.12 -5.96 0.61
C ASP A 570 -23.48 -5.33 1.00
N ASP A 571 -24.18 -5.89 2.00
CA ASP A 571 -25.52 -5.51 2.46
C ASP A 571 -25.54 -4.72 3.76
N ARG A 572 -24.37 -4.27 4.25
CA ARG A 572 -24.23 -3.36 5.40
C ARG A 572 -23.96 -1.96 4.93
N GLU A 573 -24.35 -0.98 5.75
CA GLU A 573 -24.12 0.42 5.48
C GLU A 573 -22.64 0.80 5.69
N ALA A 574 -21.99 1.20 4.61
CA ALA A 574 -20.65 1.77 4.64
C ALA A 574 -20.67 3.26 5.03
N LEU A 575 -21.72 3.96 4.63
CA LEU A 575 -21.94 5.35 5.04
C LEU A 575 -23.45 5.60 5.15
N SER A 576 -23.90 6.01 6.33
CA SER A 576 -25.30 6.30 6.62
C SER A 576 -25.43 7.28 7.79
N ALA A 577 -26.67 7.74 8.05
CA ALA A 577 -27.07 8.25 9.36
C ALA A 577 -27.64 7.07 10.20
N PRO A 578 -27.83 7.24 11.52
CA PRO A 578 -28.46 6.24 12.35
C PRO A 578 -29.77 5.69 11.78
N ASP A 579 -30.06 4.41 12.05
CA ASP A 579 -31.26 3.71 11.56
C ASP A 579 -31.35 3.62 10.02
N CYS A 580 -30.22 3.46 9.32
CA CYS A 580 -30.11 3.32 7.86
C CYS A 580 -30.71 4.53 7.09
N ARG A 581 -30.76 5.71 7.71
CA ARG A 581 -31.20 6.94 7.05
C ARG A 581 -30.10 7.51 6.17
N HIS A 582 -30.50 8.43 5.28
CA HIS A 582 -29.52 9.14 4.48
C HIS A 582 -28.67 10.07 5.33
N ALA A 583 -27.36 9.90 5.27
CA ALA A 583 -26.39 10.83 5.86
C ALA A 583 -26.54 12.22 5.24
N HIS A 584 -26.62 13.26 6.05
CA HIS A 584 -26.65 14.64 5.58
C HIS A 584 -25.27 15.07 5.08
N ALA A 585 -24.84 14.49 3.95
CA ALA A 585 -23.50 14.67 3.39
C ALA A 585 -23.53 14.73 1.85
N VAL A 586 -22.56 15.45 1.29
CA VAL A 586 -22.23 15.50 -0.14
C VAL A 586 -20.90 14.74 -0.34
N LEU A 587 -20.93 13.72 -1.20
CA LEU A 587 -19.80 12.83 -1.41
C LEU A 587 -19.01 13.18 -2.67
N HIS A 588 -17.68 13.16 -2.53
CA HIS A 588 -16.69 13.23 -3.61
C HIS A 588 -15.84 11.97 -3.55
N LEU A 589 -16.02 11.05 -4.49
CA LEU A 589 -15.39 9.74 -4.50
C LEU A 589 -14.51 9.58 -5.73
N HIS A 590 -13.21 9.34 -5.53
CA HIS A 590 -12.26 9.14 -6.62
C HIS A 590 -11.44 7.88 -6.38
N ARG A 591 -11.43 6.95 -7.34
CA ARG A 591 -10.63 5.72 -7.29
C ARG A 591 -10.81 4.97 -5.96
N THR A 592 -12.04 4.87 -5.51
CA THR A 592 -12.40 4.31 -4.21
C THR A 592 -13.07 2.95 -4.37
N THR A 593 -12.73 2.01 -3.51
CA THR A 593 -13.46 0.74 -3.38
C THR A 593 -14.36 0.82 -2.14
N VAL A 594 -15.67 0.70 -2.35
CA VAL A 594 -16.66 0.68 -1.27
C VAL A 594 -17.25 -0.72 -1.17
N ILE A 595 -17.04 -1.36 -0.03
CA ILE A 595 -17.65 -2.62 0.35
C ILE A 595 -18.80 -2.30 1.30
N GLY A 596 -20.04 -2.41 0.80
CA GLY A 596 -21.26 -2.04 1.53
C GLY A 596 -22.11 -0.99 0.85
N GLU A 597 -23.27 -0.70 1.43
CA GLU A 597 -24.24 0.28 0.93
C GLU A 597 -23.90 1.71 1.38
N ILE A 598 -24.23 2.68 0.54
CA ILE A 598 -24.13 4.10 0.88
C ILE A 598 -25.52 4.72 0.85
N HIS A 599 -25.87 5.40 1.94
CA HIS A 599 -27.08 6.20 2.07
C HIS A 599 -26.67 7.66 2.31
N THR A 600 -26.84 8.55 1.32
CA THR A 600 -26.35 9.93 1.42
C THR A 600 -27.32 10.94 0.81
N HIS A 601 -27.21 12.20 1.24
CA HIS A 601 -27.98 13.31 0.69
C HIS A 601 -27.66 13.53 -0.79
N ALA A 602 -26.37 13.67 -1.15
CA ALA A 602 -25.94 13.91 -2.52
C ALA A 602 -24.59 13.27 -2.83
N VAL A 603 -24.34 12.99 -4.11
CA VAL A 603 -23.03 12.62 -4.64
C VAL A 603 -22.68 13.64 -5.71
N GLN A 604 -21.70 14.48 -5.42
CA GLN A 604 -21.22 15.50 -6.38
C GLN A 604 -20.48 14.84 -7.53
N ILE A 605 -19.58 13.90 -7.19
CA ILE A 605 -18.87 13.09 -8.16
C ILE A 605 -18.51 11.72 -7.57
N ALA A 606 -18.67 10.66 -8.36
CA ALA A 606 -18.07 9.37 -8.12
C ALA A 606 -17.37 8.92 -9.40
N GLU A 607 -16.05 8.74 -9.35
CA GLU A 607 -15.22 8.49 -10.53
C GLU A 607 -14.24 7.37 -10.30
N ASN A 608 -14.07 6.50 -11.32
CA ASN A 608 -13.12 5.38 -11.32
C ASN A 608 -13.26 4.48 -10.08
N SER A 609 -14.46 4.37 -9.54
CA SER A 609 -14.73 3.72 -8.25
C SER A 609 -15.55 2.44 -8.39
N VAL A 610 -15.49 1.58 -7.39
CA VAL A 610 -16.25 0.33 -7.32
C VAL A 610 -17.11 0.30 -6.07
N PHE A 611 -18.41 0.04 -6.24
CA PHE A 611 -19.36 -0.12 -5.14
C PHE A 611 -19.85 -1.58 -5.15
N THR A 612 -19.65 -2.32 -4.07
CA THR A 612 -20.17 -3.69 -3.98
C THR A 612 -21.63 -3.72 -3.49
N GLY A 613 -22.00 -2.80 -2.59
CA GLY A 613 -23.35 -2.54 -2.14
C GLY A 613 -24.04 -1.41 -2.90
N ARG A 614 -25.33 -1.21 -2.65
CA ARG A 614 -26.15 -0.22 -3.36
C ARG A 614 -25.82 1.21 -2.94
N LEU A 615 -25.91 2.11 -3.90
CA LEU A 615 -25.77 3.56 -3.67
C LEU A 615 -27.14 4.22 -3.68
N HIS A 616 -27.58 4.71 -2.52
CA HIS A 616 -28.84 5.39 -2.31
C HIS A 616 -28.63 6.89 -2.09
N VAL A 617 -28.96 7.69 -3.10
CA VAL A 617 -28.81 9.15 -3.08
C VAL A 617 -30.18 9.81 -3.02
N ALA A 618 -30.40 10.66 -2.01
CA ALA A 618 -31.65 11.39 -1.86
C ALA A 618 -31.82 12.44 -2.97
N ARG A 619 -30.81 13.30 -3.19
CA ARG A 619 -30.84 14.38 -4.20
C ARG A 619 -30.12 13.96 -5.48
N ARG A 620 -30.84 13.40 -6.42
CA ARG A 620 -30.33 12.85 -7.68
C ARG A 620 -30.21 13.83 -8.84
N GLY A 621 -30.73 15.04 -8.67
CA GLY A 621 -30.74 16.07 -9.73
C GLY A 621 -29.39 16.76 -9.94
N THR A 622 -28.46 16.60 -9.02
CA THR A 622 -27.13 17.19 -9.07
C THR A 622 -26.06 16.09 -9.01
N GLY A 623 -24.87 16.41 -9.53
CA GLY A 623 -23.71 15.51 -9.52
C GLY A 623 -23.72 14.47 -10.63
N CYS A 624 -22.72 13.60 -10.61
CA CYS A 624 -22.60 12.53 -11.59
C CYS A 624 -21.79 11.32 -11.06
N VAL A 625 -22.07 10.15 -11.62
CA VAL A 625 -21.29 8.93 -11.46
C VAL A 625 -20.70 8.57 -12.82
N ARG A 626 -19.37 8.50 -12.92
CA ARG A 626 -18.71 8.22 -14.20
C ARG A 626 -17.59 7.20 -14.03
N TYR A 627 -17.40 6.35 -15.06
CA TYR A 627 -16.37 5.31 -15.06
C TYR A 627 -16.34 4.50 -13.75
N SER A 628 -17.51 4.14 -13.23
CA SER A 628 -17.63 3.49 -11.93
C SER A 628 -18.65 2.37 -11.99
N TYR A 629 -18.37 1.26 -11.31
CA TYR A 629 -19.34 0.20 -11.15
C TYR A 629 -20.29 0.52 -9.98
N VAL A 630 -21.58 0.42 -10.24
CA VAL A 630 -22.64 0.57 -9.23
C VAL A 630 -23.66 -0.56 -9.40
N PRO A 631 -24.00 -1.32 -8.35
CA PRO A 631 -24.96 -2.41 -8.43
C PRO A 631 -26.32 -2.01 -8.97
N THR A 632 -27.01 -2.97 -9.57
CA THR A 632 -28.40 -2.81 -10.01
C THR A 632 -29.30 -2.49 -8.82
N GLY A 633 -30.30 -1.62 -9.03
CA GLY A 633 -31.21 -1.18 -7.96
C GLY A 633 -30.71 0.04 -7.18
N SER A 634 -29.50 0.53 -7.42
CA SER A 634 -29.00 1.77 -6.85
C SER A 634 -29.74 3.00 -7.39
N ARG A 635 -29.92 3.99 -6.52
CA ARG A 635 -30.56 5.29 -6.83
C ARG A 635 -29.49 6.37 -6.89
N THR A 636 -28.97 6.65 -8.09
CA THR A 636 -27.82 7.54 -8.31
C THR A 636 -28.19 8.78 -9.09
N PRO A 637 -27.33 9.82 -9.11
CA PRO A 637 -27.32 10.86 -10.15
C PRO A 637 -27.08 10.27 -11.54
N ARG A 638 -26.93 11.14 -12.54
CA ARG A 638 -26.64 10.72 -13.91
C ARG A 638 -25.40 9.85 -14.00
N ARG A 639 -25.50 8.70 -14.65
CA ARG A 639 -24.39 7.78 -14.92
C ARG A 639 -23.77 8.05 -16.29
N HIS A 640 -22.43 7.96 -16.37
CA HIS A 640 -21.68 8.08 -17.61
C HIS A 640 -20.62 7.00 -17.71
N ARG A 641 -20.68 6.15 -18.75
CA ARG A 641 -19.74 5.06 -18.99
C ARG A 641 -19.51 4.15 -17.76
N CYS A 642 -20.57 3.83 -17.07
CA CYS A 642 -20.55 2.91 -15.94
C CYS A 642 -20.81 1.49 -16.42
N PRO A 643 -19.93 0.52 -16.13
CA PRO A 643 -20.16 -0.87 -16.49
C PRO A 643 -21.30 -1.49 -15.66
N ASP A 644 -22.04 -2.42 -16.25
CA ASP A 644 -23.11 -3.16 -15.58
C ASP A 644 -22.66 -4.53 -15.05
N THR A 645 -21.43 -4.95 -15.40
CA THR A 645 -20.88 -6.26 -15.03
C THR A 645 -20.30 -6.24 -13.62
N LYS A 646 -20.71 -7.19 -12.78
CA LYS A 646 -20.26 -7.27 -11.38
C LYS A 646 -18.74 -7.51 -11.29
N PRO A 647 -18.00 -6.73 -10.47
CA PRO A 647 -16.59 -6.96 -10.20
C PRO A 647 -16.39 -8.27 -9.45
N LEU A 648 -15.25 -8.92 -9.69
CA LEU A 648 -14.82 -10.10 -8.97
C LEU A 648 -13.54 -9.78 -8.21
N PHE A 649 -13.58 -9.92 -6.89
CA PHE A 649 -12.43 -9.75 -6.01
C PHE A 649 -11.78 -11.10 -5.68
N THR A 650 -10.48 -11.10 -5.44
CA THR A 650 -9.76 -12.25 -4.89
C THR A 650 -10.11 -12.41 -3.41
N SER A 651 -10.14 -11.32 -2.66
CA SER A 651 -10.62 -11.26 -1.29
C SER A 651 -11.21 -9.89 -0.96
N GLN A 652 -12.32 -9.87 -0.24
CA GLN A 652 -12.90 -8.66 0.36
C GLN A 652 -12.64 -8.61 1.88
N ARG A 653 -11.95 -9.59 2.45
CA ARG A 653 -11.68 -9.65 3.90
C ARG A 653 -10.40 -8.90 4.22
N TYR A 654 -10.51 -7.85 5.02
CA TYR A 654 -9.35 -7.14 5.55
C TYR A 654 -8.46 -8.10 6.38
N GLY A 655 -7.16 -7.91 6.34
CA GLY A 655 -6.17 -8.80 6.97
C GLY A 655 -5.66 -9.93 6.06
N THR A 656 -6.33 -10.22 4.95
CA THR A 656 -5.81 -11.17 3.95
C THR A 656 -4.84 -10.50 2.98
N PRO A 657 -3.83 -11.21 2.45
CA PRO A 657 -2.85 -10.64 1.51
C PRO A 657 -3.47 -10.06 0.22
N TRP A 658 -4.61 -10.58 -0.20
CA TRP A 658 -5.30 -10.22 -1.44
C TRP A 658 -6.48 -9.26 -1.24
N TYR A 659 -6.53 -8.57 -0.11
CA TYR A 659 -7.62 -7.66 0.24
C TYR A 659 -7.84 -6.58 -0.82
N GLY A 660 -9.07 -6.44 -1.27
CA GLY A 660 -9.51 -5.45 -2.26
C GLY A 660 -8.99 -5.66 -3.69
N LEU A 661 -8.19 -6.71 -3.95
CA LEU A 661 -7.67 -6.99 -5.28
C LEU A 661 -8.74 -7.60 -6.19
N LEU A 662 -8.84 -7.09 -7.41
CA LEU A 662 -9.63 -7.71 -8.47
C LEU A 662 -9.00 -9.04 -8.88
N ALA A 663 -9.84 -10.06 -9.00
CA ALA A 663 -9.42 -11.38 -9.45
C ALA A 663 -8.99 -11.36 -10.93
N ASP A 664 -8.11 -12.27 -11.35
CA ASP A 664 -7.65 -12.36 -12.74
C ASP A 664 -8.79 -12.64 -13.73
N ARG A 665 -9.89 -13.27 -13.25
CA ARG A 665 -11.10 -13.54 -14.03
C ARG A 665 -12.11 -12.39 -14.00
N CYS A 666 -11.78 -11.27 -13.35
CA CYS A 666 -12.65 -10.12 -13.34
C CYS A 666 -12.89 -9.62 -14.76
N PRO A 667 -14.13 -9.25 -15.13
CA PRO A 667 -14.46 -8.75 -16.46
C PRO A 667 -13.59 -7.57 -16.88
N GLU A 668 -13.26 -7.51 -18.18
CA GLU A 668 -12.42 -6.45 -18.75
C GLU A 668 -13.04 -5.06 -18.59
N GLU A 669 -14.38 -4.95 -18.56
CA GLU A 669 -15.10 -3.71 -18.33
C GLU A 669 -14.81 -3.11 -16.95
N ILE A 670 -14.39 -3.93 -15.97
CA ILE A 670 -13.97 -3.50 -14.63
C ILE A 670 -12.45 -3.31 -14.60
N ARG A 671 -11.70 -4.26 -15.17
CA ARG A 671 -10.23 -4.21 -15.17
C ARG A 671 -9.67 -3.03 -15.98
N ARG A 672 -10.44 -2.51 -16.97
CA ARG A 672 -10.04 -1.43 -17.88
C ARG A 672 -11.10 -0.35 -17.99
N GLY A 673 -11.98 -0.29 -17.01
CA GLY A 673 -13.17 0.56 -17.04
C GLY A 673 -12.94 2.02 -16.67
N ALA A 674 -11.77 2.38 -16.17
CA ALA A 674 -11.43 3.75 -15.81
C ALA A 674 -11.29 4.65 -17.05
N ASP A 675 -11.34 5.94 -16.87
CA ASP A 675 -11.26 6.95 -17.93
C ASP A 675 -9.95 6.87 -18.73
N ASP A 676 -8.86 6.48 -18.07
CA ASP A 676 -7.53 6.24 -18.64
C ASP A 676 -7.29 4.76 -19.06
N GLY A 677 -8.27 3.89 -18.83
CA GLY A 677 -8.19 2.46 -19.12
C GLY A 677 -7.47 1.64 -18.07
N ALA A 678 -7.23 2.20 -16.87
CA ALA A 678 -6.80 1.46 -15.69
C ALA A 678 -7.96 0.67 -15.07
N GLU A 679 -7.69 -0.07 -14.01
CA GLU A 679 -8.73 -0.77 -13.27
C GLU A 679 -9.56 0.20 -12.41
N LEU A 680 -10.79 -0.17 -12.13
CA LEU A 680 -11.65 0.58 -11.22
C LEU A 680 -11.29 0.29 -9.76
N GLY A 681 -11.48 1.30 -8.90
CA GLY A 681 -11.31 1.18 -7.46
C GLY A 681 -9.93 1.57 -6.96
N VAL A 682 -9.63 1.19 -5.73
CA VAL A 682 -8.46 1.65 -4.95
C VAL A 682 -7.09 1.36 -5.57
N PHE A 683 -6.99 0.32 -6.39
CA PHE A 683 -5.72 -0.05 -7.03
C PHE A 683 -5.56 0.49 -8.46
N HIS A 684 -6.35 1.49 -8.83
CA HIS A 684 -6.29 2.19 -10.11
C HIS A 684 -4.85 2.61 -10.48
N ASP A 685 -4.15 3.27 -9.58
CA ASP A 685 -2.81 3.83 -9.83
C ASP A 685 -1.69 2.77 -9.95
N LEU A 686 -2.00 1.49 -9.72
CA LEU A 686 -1.07 0.41 -10.02
C LEU A 686 -0.95 0.13 -11.53
N TYR A 687 -1.90 0.60 -12.36
CA TYR A 687 -1.91 0.39 -13.81
C TYR A 687 -1.65 -1.06 -14.22
N ARG A 688 -2.19 -2.02 -13.46
CA ARG A 688 -1.93 -3.46 -13.68
C ARG A 688 -2.23 -3.92 -15.11
N PRO A 689 -3.34 -3.52 -15.74
CA PRO A 689 -3.62 -3.91 -17.13
C PRO A 689 -2.60 -3.39 -18.13
N GLN A 690 -2.14 -2.14 -17.97
CA GLN A 690 -1.14 -1.52 -18.84
C GLN A 690 0.23 -2.18 -18.66
N ARG A 691 0.64 -2.45 -17.42
CA ARG A 691 1.88 -3.17 -17.10
C ARG A 691 1.86 -4.60 -17.62
N GLU A 692 0.73 -5.28 -17.53
CA GLU A 692 0.55 -6.63 -18.10
C GLU A 692 0.67 -6.62 -19.63
N ASP A 693 0.01 -5.67 -20.32
CA ASP A 693 0.12 -5.54 -21.77
C ASP A 693 1.54 -5.16 -22.21
N GLY A 694 2.18 -4.26 -21.46
CA GLY A 694 3.57 -3.89 -21.67
C GLY A 694 4.52 -5.08 -21.55
N LEU A 695 4.37 -5.87 -20.48
CA LEU A 695 5.17 -7.07 -20.25
C LEU A 695 4.94 -8.11 -21.36
N ARG A 696 3.67 -8.34 -21.77
CA ARG A 696 3.36 -9.23 -22.90
C ARG A 696 4.03 -8.78 -24.20
N ALA A 697 4.01 -7.47 -24.49
CA ALA A 697 4.66 -6.92 -25.66
C ALA A 697 6.18 -7.16 -25.66
N ARG A 698 6.83 -6.96 -24.49
CA ARG A 698 8.26 -7.25 -24.34
C ARG A 698 8.57 -8.75 -24.41
N LEU A 699 7.76 -9.59 -23.79
CA LEU A 699 7.92 -11.05 -23.92
C LEU A 699 7.85 -11.49 -25.39
N ALA A 700 6.89 -10.99 -26.16
CA ALA A 700 6.78 -11.29 -27.59
C ALA A 700 8.02 -10.83 -28.38
N GLU A 701 8.66 -9.71 -27.99
CA GLU A 701 9.88 -9.19 -28.63
C GLU A 701 11.13 -9.99 -28.24
N TYR A 702 11.28 -10.39 -26.97
CA TYR A 702 12.54 -10.89 -26.40
C TYR A 702 12.58 -12.40 -26.14
N THR A 703 11.45 -13.11 -26.23
CA THR A 703 11.42 -14.57 -26.05
C THR A 703 12.26 -15.29 -27.12
N PRO A 704 12.93 -16.42 -26.80
CA PRO A 704 13.67 -17.21 -27.77
C PRO A 704 12.81 -17.63 -28.95
N ALA A 705 13.40 -17.65 -30.16
CA ALA A 705 12.70 -18.07 -31.36
C ALA A 705 12.19 -19.53 -31.26
N GLY A 706 10.93 -19.73 -31.59
CA GLY A 706 10.30 -21.06 -31.56
C GLY A 706 9.74 -21.42 -30.17
N THR A 707 9.75 -20.49 -29.20
CA THR A 707 9.13 -20.67 -27.89
C THR A 707 8.02 -19.67 -27.67
N ASP A 708 7.04 -20.02 -26.82
CA ASP A 708 5.93 -19.18 -26.40
C ASP A 708 6.10 -18.85 -24.91
N ALA A 709 6.16 -17.55 -24.57
CA ALA A 709 6.22 -17.12 -23.16
C ALA A 709 4.83 -16.76 -22.64
N GLY A 710 4.46 -17.31 -21.48
CA GLY A 710 3.22 -17.01 -20.78
C GLY A 710 3.47 -16.40 -19.41
N ILE A 711 2.62 -15.45 -18.99
CA ILE A 711 2.65 -14.84 -17.66
C ILE A 711 1.74 -15.65 -16.74
N PHE A 712 2.28 -16.11 -15.61
CA PHE A 712 1.56 -16.85 -14.57
C PHE A 712 1.62 -16.06 -13.26
N PHE A 713 0.50 -15.53 -12.82
CA PHE A 713 0.44 -14.82 -11.56
C PHE A 713 0.48 -15.81 -10.39
N VAL A 714 1.42 -15.62 -9.49
CA VAL A 714 1.61 -16.48 -8.29
C VAL A 714 0.78 -15.95 -7.13
N THR A 715 0.57 -14.62 -7.08
CA THR A 715 -0.14 -13.92 -5.98
C THR A 715 -1.11 -12.91 -6.55
#